data_72184be95e582ac81d8614d9745fa9c2
#
_entry.id   72184be95e582ac81d8614d9745fa9c2
#
_cell.length_a   1.000
_cell.length_b   1.000
_cell.length_c   1.000
_cell.angle_alpha   90.00
_cell.angle_beta   90.00
_cell.angle_gamma   90.00
#
_symmetry.space_group_name_H-M   'P 1'
#
loop_
_entity.id
_entity.type
_entity.pdbx_description
1 polymer ?
#
loop_
_entity_poly.entity_id
_entity_poly.type
_entity_poly.pdbx_seq_one_letter_code
_entity_poly.pdbx_strand_id
1 'polypeptide(L)'
;MIRFLQTDNRLTKALLVVIIGAASISMVVYLIPGLTGAGAASPDTFAIVYPHWYSRFLAAGDTISQMRVDQVTRNELRQRGPQYANNPMIIQFMSQQVGQQLVQQRVLLQEAHKLGINATDDDVSQYLHTGPTGQVIFPGGKYIGDQAYAQLVNDRLNMSIKDFEDGIKDDITAHRLQAMITSGVTVGDQEVRDTYRKQNIKIKFDYAVISSDDIRKSINPSDSELEAFFKKNAIRYASAVPEERKITYFAFSSGQVPGGVPQPTQQQIQQYYNEHASEYAVPEQAKSRHILISVPQGADAKTDAAAKAKAQGILKQLQAGGSWTDLAKKNSDDPGSKDSGGELGYAQHGKMVPEFDKAIFSQKIGDIAIVKSNFGYHIVQVEARDTAHSKPLSEVQPEIVAALTRQATAVAQQNYAQTLTSEAIKNGLEKTAAAHHLEVVTTPPVGRTGVIPALPDSTQLLAKAFTAKQGDAPQSAPTGEGYAIFQVTGIAPAHAPSFADWKSHVLDDYRVDQVPVLLSKKTKDLADMAKSMNDLAKAAKADGATVKTSDLVGNSGQVPDFGEVGQVAPQLFDMNVGAISGPIETGRTGVVVKIIDKQQPTDADIAKNFDQTRDQLLEERRNEAFSVFMSGIFNDYKKKGRIRTNAKPQQVPGM
;
A
#
# COMPACT_ATOMS: atom_id res chain seq x y z
N MET A 1 61.16 36.42 8.93
CA MET A 1 60.47 35.55 7.93
C MET A 1 60.36 36.25 6.55
N ILE A 2 60.04 37.55 6.44
CA ILE A 2 59.86 38.26 5.17
C ILE A 2 61.14 38.45 4.38
N ARG A 3 62.30 38.56 5.04
CA ARG A 3 63.64 38.73 4.37
C ARG A 3 64.09 37.42 3.67
N PHE A 4 63.65 36.26 4.03
CA PHE A 4 64.00 34.99 3.40
C PHE A 4 63.26 34.78 2.05
N LEU A 5 62.12 35.43 1.85
CA LEU A 5 61.29 35.35 0.64
C LEU A 5 61.79 36.34 -0.47
N GLN A 6 62.72 37.22 -0.15
CA GLN A 6 63.31 38.25 -1.08
C GLN A 6 64.63 37.81 -1.71
N THR A 7 65.16 36.64 -1.39
CA THR A 7 66.40 36.12 -1.99
C THR A 7 66.08 35.48 -3.37
N ASP A 8 66.87 35.92 -4.36
CA ASP A 8 66.70 35.58 -5.78
C ASP A 8 67.16 34.12 -6.11
N ASN A 9 66.85 33.22 -5.29
CA ASN A 9 67.21 31.80 -5.42
C ASN A 9 66.07 31.04 -6.10
N ARG A 10 66.36 30.17 -7.10
CA ARG A 10 65.39 29.37 -7.87
C ARG A 10 64.55 28.50 -6.96
N LEU A 11 65.07 28.03 -5.83
CA LEU A 11 64.37 27.23 -4.82
C LEU A 11 63.27 28.01 -4.08
N THR A 12 63.55 29.30 -3.71
CA THR A 12 62.60 30.19 -3.06
C THR A 12 61.46 30.60 -4.00
N LYS A 13 61.76 30.82 -5.30
CA LYS A 13 60.75 31.10 -6.33
C LYS A 13 59.84 29.85 -6.55
N ALA A 14 60.39 28.64 -6.60
CA ALA A 14 59.64 27.41 -6.72
C ALA A 14 58.74 27.19 -5.50
N LEU A 15 59.26 27.43 -4.29
CA LEU A 15 58.49 27.31 -3.04
C LEU A 15 57.35 28.35 -2.98
N LEU A 16 57.59 29.56 -3.44
CA LEU A 16 56.57 30.62 -3.51
C LEU A 16 55.47 30.26 -4.51
N VAL A 17 55.80 29.72 -5.67
CA VAL A 17 54.81 29.24 -6.67
C VAL A 17 53.99 28.10 -6.11
N VAL A 18 54.60 27.16 -5.35
CA VAL A 18 53.85 26.07 -4.69
C VAL A 18 52.92 26.61 -3.58
N ILE A 19 53.40 27.60 -2.78
CA ILE A 19 52.57 28.21 -1.73
C ILE A 19 51.44 29.01 -2.32
N ILE A 20 51.68 29.80 -3.37
CA ILE A 20 50.63 30.57 -4.06
C ILE A 20 49.67 29.62 -4.75
N GLY A 21 50.16 28.56 -5.39
CA GLY A 21 49.35 27.52 -5.98
C GLY A 21 48.47 26.82 -4.95
N ALA A 22 49.04 26.43 -3.80
CA ALA A 22 48.28 25.82 -2.71
C ALA A 22 47.27 26.81 -2.08
N ALA A 23 47.63 28.08 -1.91
CA ALA A 23 46.71 29.11 -1.42
C ALA A 23 45.59 29.41 -2.42
N SER A 24 45.90 29.44 -3.73
CA SER A 24 44.88 29.60 -4.78
C SER A 24 43.93 28.40 -4.86
N ILE A 25 44.45 27.18 -4.73
CA ILE A 25 43.65 25.97 -4.67
C ILE A 25 42.80 25.98 -3.40
N SER A 26 43.36 26.36 -2.25
CA SER A 26 42.62 26.48 -0.98
C SER A 26 41.51 27.53 -1.07
N MET A 27 41.77 28.66 -1.73
CA MET A 27 40.81 29.77 -1.92
C MET A 27 39.71 29.37 -2.89
N VAL A 28 40.02 28.64 -3.96
CA VAL A 28 39.03 28.05 -4.88
C VAL A 28 38.18 26.99 -4.17
N VAL A 29 38.79 26.15 -3.34
CA VAL A 29 38.09 25.16 -2.50
C VAL A 29 37.15 25.83 -1.51
N TYR A 30 37.51 27.02 -0.97
CA TYR A 30 36.67 27.76 -0.02
C TYR A 30 35.59 28.61 -0.69
N LEU A 31 35.78 29.05 -1.93
CA LEU A 31 34.85 29.90 -2.69
C LEU A 31 33.79 29.11 -3.47
N ILE A 32 33.99 27.80 -3.65
CA ILE A 32 32.97 26.93 -4.26
C ILE A 32 32.11 26.32 -3.12
N PRO A 33 30.86 26.78 -2.94
CA PRO A 33 29.96 26.17 -1.97
C PRO A 33 29.76 24.70 -2.34
N GLY A 34 30.30 23.76 -1.56
CA GLY A 34 30.16 22.33 -1.78
C GLY A 34 31.45 21.51 -1.81
N LEU A 35 32.66 22.17 -1.91
CA LEU A 35 33.93 21.43 -1.91
C LEU A 35 34.44 21.10 -0.50
N THR A 36 34.05 21.85 0.54
CA THR A 36 34.43 21.62 1.94
C THR A 36 33.32 20.98 2.78
N GLY A 37 32.08 21.06 2.33
CA GLY A 37 31.02 20.25 2.83
C GLY A 37 30.96 19.00 1.95
N ALA A 38 31.38 17.85 2.44
CA ALA A 38 30.89 16.59 1.90
C ALA A 38 29.36 16.74 1.91
N GLY A 39 28.77 17.12 0.76
CA GLY A 39 27.41 17.58 0.64
C GLY A 39 26.48 16.70 1.45
N ALA A 40 26.17 17.13 2.67
CA ALA A 40 25.06 16.58 3.39
C ALA A 40 23.86 16.88 2.50
N ALA A 41 23.33 15.86 1.85
CA ALA A 41 22.09 16.01 1.13
C ALA A 41 21.10 16.62 2.11
N SER A 42 20.43 17.71 1.71
CA SER A 42 19.39 18.34 2.51
C SER A 42 18.45 17.23 3.01
N PRO A 43 17.88 17.32 4.24
CA PRO A 43 16.87 16.39 4.73
C PRO A 43 15.74 16.11 3.72
N ASP A 44 15.50 17.08 2.83
CA ASP A 44 14.48 17.01 1.77
C ASP A 44 14.95 16.31 0.48
N THR A 45 16.17 15.78 0.43
CA THR A 45 16.68 15.10 -0.75
C THR A 45 16.55 13.59 -0.61
N PHE A 46 15.83 12.93 -1.52
CA PHE A 46 15.78 11.47 -1.62
C PHE A 46 17.05 10.92 -2.28
N ALA A 47 17.43 11.47 -3.45
CA ALA A 47 18.62 11.06 -4.18
C ALA A 47 19.18 12.18 -5.05
N ILE A 48 20.46 12.07 -5.41
CA ILE A 48 21.13 12.91 -6.40
C ILE A 48 21.76 11.98 -7.44
N VAL A 49 21.52 12.28 -8.72
CA VAL A 49 22.09 11.56 -9.87
C VAL A 49 23.06 12.50 -10.61
N TYR A 50 24.30 12.11 -10.71
CA TYR A 50 25.36 12.92 -11.32
C TYR A 50 25.59 12.53 -12.78
N PRO A 51 25.60 13.48 -13.74
CA PRO A 51 25.84 13.19 -15.16
C PRO A 51 27.26 12.67 -15.43
N HIS A 52 28.24 13.06 -14.61
CA HIS A 52 29.65 12.61 -14.70
C HIS A 52 30.20 12.28 -13.32
N TRP A 53 31.23 11.44 -13.23
CA TRP A 53 31.85 11.07 -11.95
C TRP A 53 32.46 12.26 -11.21
N TYR A 54 32.94 13.29 -11.94
CA TYR A 54 33.50 14.52 -11.36
C TYR A 54 32.42 15.54 -10.99
N SER A 55 31.22 15.47 -11.53
CA SER A 55 30.10 16.38 -11.22
C SER A 55 29.74 16.37 -9.74
N ARG A 56 30.03 15.28 -9.04
CA ARG A 56 29.86 15.17 -7.58
C ARG A 56 30.70 16.19 -6.79
N PHE A 57 31.85 16.59 -7.31
CA PHE A 57 32.74 17.57 -6.68
C PHE A 57 32.28 19.00 -6.96
N LEU A 58 31.49 19.21 -8.00
CA LEU A 58 30.95 20.50 -8.40
C LEU A 58 29.52 20.74 -7.92
N ALA A 59 28.96 19.81 -7.12
CA ALA A 59 27.56 19.77 -6.69
C ALA A 59 26.56 19.88 -7.88
N ALA A 60 26.99 19.50 -9.09
CA ALA A 60 26.22 19.58 -10.33
C ALA A 60 25.52 18.25 -10.63
N GLY A 61 24.52 17.87 -9.82
CA GLY A 61 23.72 16.68 -9.98
C GLY A 61 22.21 16.96 -10.01
N ASP A 62 21.47 16.12 -10.69
CA ASP A 62 20.02 16.17 -10.70
C ASP A 62 19.47 15.68 -9.37
N THR A 63 18.81 16.57 -8.64
CA THR A 63 18.25 16.27 -7.31
C THR A 63 16.82 15.76 -7.41
N ILE A 64 16.57 14.63 -6.79
CA ILE A 64 15.22 14.08 -6.57
C ILE A 64 14.84 14.41 -5.14
N SER A 65 13.85 15.31 -4.96
CA SER A 65 13.40 15.72 -3.63
C SER A 65 12.48 14.69 -3.00
N GLN A 66 12.50 14.61 -1.68
CA GLN A 66 11.55 13.77 -0.92
C GLN A 66 10.10 14.21 -1.18
N MET A 67 9.87 15.51 -1.27
CA MET A 67 8.55 16.07 -1.60
C MET A 67 8.01 15.52 -2.92
N ARG A 68 8.84 15.40 -3.96
CA ARG A 68 8.45 14.83 -5.26
C ARG A 68 8.10 13.36 -5.14
N VAL A 69 8.92 12.58 -4.42
CA VAL A 69 8.65 11.16 -4.14
C VAL A 69 7.30 11.01 -3.42
N ASP A 70 7.06 11.81 -2.39
CA ASP A 70 5.82 11.75 -1.61
C ASP A 70 4.59 12.17 -2.42
N GLN A 71 4.74 13.16 -3.31
CA GLN A 71 3.66 13.60 -4.21
C GLN A 71 3.26 12.48 -5.18
N VAL A 72 4.23 11.86 -5.86
CA VAL A 72 3.97 10.75 -6.79
C VAL A 72 3.38 9.56 -6.04
N THR A 73 3.94 9.21 -4.88
CA THR A 73 3.44 8.12 -4.03
C THR A 73 1.97 8.34 -3.63
N ARG A 74 1.63 9.55 -3.18
CA ARG A 74 0.22 9.87 -2.83
C ARG A 74 -0.72 9.77 -4.03
N ASN A 75 -0.27 10.20 -5.20
CA ASN A 75 -1.08 10.12 -6.42
C ASN A 75 -1.34 8.66 -6.83
N GLU A 76 -0.31 7.81 -6.82
CA GLU A 76 -0.46 6.38 -7.10
C GLU A 76 -1.37 5.67 -6.09
N LEU A 77 -1.23 5.98 -4.79
CA LEU A 77 -2.07 5.40 -3.76
C LEU A 77 -3.53 5.82 -3.86
N ARG A 78 -3.82 7.08 -4.27
CA ARG A 78 -5.19 7.53 -4.54
C ARG A 78 -5.84 6.76 -5.68
N GLN A 79 -5.09 6.43 -6.74
CA GLN A 79 -5.59 5.64 -7.87
C GLN A 79 -5.90 4.19 -7.47
N ARG A 80 -5.17 3.63 -6.49
CA ARG A 80 -5.37 2.26 -6.00
C ARG A 80 -6.54 2.14 -5.00
N GLY A 81 -6.96 3.23 -4.38
CA GLY A 81 -8.10 3.30 -3.47
C GLY A 81 -7.76 3.83 -2.06
N PRO A 82 -8.76 4.39 -1.35
CA PRO A 82 -8.56 5.08 -0.07
C PRO A 82 -8.00 4.19 1.06
N GLN A 83 -8.23 2.87 1.01
CA GLN A 83 -7.72 1.92 2.00
C GLN A 83 -6.19 1.83 2.01
N TYR A 84 -5.53 2.13 0.90
CA TYR A 84 -4.06 2.11 0.80
C TYR A 84 -3.43 3.44 1.21
N ALA A 85 -4.16 4.55 1.03
CA ALA A 85 -3.66 5.90 1.27
C ALA A 85 -3.40 6.23 2.75
N ASN A 86 -4.01 5.47 3.69
CA ASN A 86 -3.93 5.72 5.13
C ASN A 86 -3.06 4.71 5.89
N ASN A 87 -2.42 3.76 5.20
CA ASN A 87 -1.56 2.75 5.85
C ASN A 87 -0.09 3.20 5.82
N PRO A 88 0.54 3.55 6.98
CA PRO A 88 1.91 4.06 7.01
C PRO A 88 2.94 3.09 6.42
N MET A 89 2.76 1.78 6.59
CA MET A 89 3.68 0.76 6.10
C MET A 89 3.63 0.66 4.57
N ILE A 90 2.43 0.75 3.99
CA ILE A 90 2.23 0.76 2.54
C ILE A 90 2.80 2.05 1.93
N ILE A 91 2.55 3.20 2.57
CA ILE A 91 3.09 4.50 2.14
C ILE A 91 4.61 4.45 2.12
N GLN A 92 5.25 3.95 3.18
CA GLN A 92 6.71 3.85 3.28
C GLN A 92 7.29 2.92 2.20
N PHE A 93 6.69 1.75 2.01
CA PHE A 93 7.11 0.80 0.98
C PHE A 93 7.00 1.40 -0.43
N MET A 94 5.84 2.00 -0.74
CA MET A 94 5.60 2.64 -2.04
C MET A 94 6.52 3.85 -2.27
N SER A 95 6.78 4.66 -1.24
CA SER A 95 7.70 5.80 -1.33
C SER A 95 9.12 5.35 -1.70
N GLN A 96 9.60 4.25 -1.14
CA GLN A 96 10.90 3.67 -1.52
C GLN A 96 10.90 3.19 -2.98
N GLN A 97 9.84 2.52 -3.41
CA GLN A 97 9.71 2.02 -4.78
C GLN A 97 9.64 3.17 -5.80
N VAL A 98 8.79 4.17 -5.55
CA VAL A 98 8.67 5.39 -6.37
C VAL A 98 9.99 6.16 -6.43
N GLY A 99 10.67 6.31 -5.29
CA GLY A 99 11.96 6.97 -5.25
C GLY A 99 13.01 6.27 -6.11
N GLN A 100 13.09 4.94 -6.06
CA GLN A 100 13.98 4.16 -6.92
C GLN A 100 13.62 4.28 -8.41
N GLN A 101 12.33 4.30 -8.74
CA GLN A 101 11.84 4.49 -10.11
C GLN A 101 12.24 5.87 -10.66
N LEU A 102 12.08 6.94 -9.85
CA LEU A 102 12.52 8.29 -10.24
C LEU A 102 14.04 8.37 -10.44
N VAL A 103 14.83 7.65 -9.64
CA VAL A 103 16.30 7.55 -9.85
C VAL A 103 16.61 6.87 -11.18
N GLN A 104 15.95 5.76 -11.49
CA GLN A 104 16.13 5.03 -12.76
C GLN A 104 15.73 5.90 -13.95
N GLN A 105 14.61 6.61 -13.86
CA GLN A 105 14.16 7.56 -14.88
C GLN A 105 15.21 8.66 -15.11
N ARG A 106 15.77 9.22 -14.05
CA ARG A 106 16.79 10.26 -14.16
C ARG A 106 18.09 9.75 -14.78
N VAL A 107 18.51 8.53 -14.44
CA VAL A 107 19.66 7.85 -15.08
C VAL A 107 19.41 7.65 -16.57
N LEU A 108 18.21 7.21 -16.94
CA LEU A 108 17.80 7.01 -18.34
C LEU A 108 17.87 8.31 -19.13
N LEU A 109 17.32 9.40 -18.60
CA LEU A 109 17.33 10.72 -19.25
C LEU A 109 18.75 11.28 -19.41
N GLN A 110 19.60 11.15 -18.40
CA GLN A 110 21.01 11.55 -18.51
C GLN A 110 21.74 10.76 -19.60
N GLU A 111 21.43 9.48 -19.75
CA GLU A 111 22.03 8.65 -20.80
C GLU A 111 21.50 9.02 -22.18
N ALA A 112 20.18 9.31 -22.31
CA ALA A 112 19.59 9.82 -23.54
C ALA A 112 20.25 11.13 -23.98
N HIS A 113 20.40 12.09 -23.06
CA HIS A 113 21.03 13.39 -23.35
C HIS A 113 22.50 13.24 -23.78
N LYS A 114 23.26 12.29 -23.22
CA LYS A 114 24.63 12.00 -23.65
C LYS A 114 24.69 11.50 -25.10
N LEU A 115 23.67 10.78 -25.52
CA LEU A 115 23.54 10.27 -26.89
C LEU A 115 22.94 11.32 -27.84
N GLY A 116 22.68 12.55 -27.36
CA GLY A 116 22.09 13.63 -28.14
C GLY A 116 20.57 13.48 -28.36
N ILE A 117 19.92 12.56 -27.63
CA ILE A 117 18.47 12.34 -27.73
C ILE A 117 17.78 13.33 -26.79
N ASN A 118 17.01 14.25 -27.37
CA ASN A 118 16.25 15.27 -26.66
C ASN A 118 14.87 15.42 -27.32
N ALA A 119 13.89 15.88 -26.55
CA ALA A 119 12.62 16.36 -27.07
C ALA A 119 12.63 17.89 -27.20
N THR A 120 11.98 18.41 -28.22
CA THR A 120 11.81 19.84 -28.50
C THR A 120 10.44 20.32 -28.04
N ASP A 121 10.23 21.65 -28.05
CA ASP A 121 8.89 22.22 -27.77
C ASP A 121 7.87 21.83 -28.85
N ASP A 122 8.30 21.67 -30.10
CA ASP A 122 7.46 21.18 -31.19
C ASP A 122 7.00 19.73 -30.95
N ASP A 123 7.88 18.89 -30.40
CA ASP A 123 7.53 17.52 -30.03
C ASP A 123 6.45 17.49 -28.93
N VAL A 124 6.56 18.38 -27.93
CA VAL A 124 5.53 18.53 -26.89
C VAL A 124 4.21 18.99 -27.49
N SER A 125 4.25 20.00 -28.36
CA SER A 125 3.06 20.48 -29.06
C SER A 125 2.39 19.36 -29.85
N GLN A 126 3.14 18.59 -30.60
CA GLN A 126 2.64 17.42 -31.34
C GLN A 126 2.04 16.37 -30.43
N TYR A 127 2.70 16.05 -29.33
CA TYR A 127 2.23 15.08 -28.33
C TYR A 127 0.90 15.55 -27.69
N LEU A 128 0.79 16.83 -27.36
CA LEU A 128 -0.44 17.40 -26.81
C LEU A 128 -1.60 17.39 -27.81
N HIS A 129 -1.30 17.49 -29.12
CA HIS A 129 -2.32 17.39 -30.17
C HIS A 129 -2.79 15.96 -30.42
N THR A 130 -1.88 15.00 -30.46
CA THR A 130 -2.15 13.62 -30.91
C THR A 130 -2.30 12.63 -29.76
N GLY A 131 -1.84 12.97 -28.57
CA GLY A 131 -1.84 12.12 -27.37
C GLY A 131 -3.21 12.03 -26.68
N PRO A 132 -3.27 11.28 -25.58
CA PRO A 132 -4.52 11.03 -24.83
C PRO A 132 -5.23 12.30 -24.33
N THR A 133 -4.49 13.40 -24.12
CA THR A 133 -5.01 14.68 -23.68
C THR A 133 -5.46 15.57 -24.84
N GLY A 134 -5.20 15.16 -26.09
CA GLY A 134 -5.47 15.98 -27.28
C GLY A 134 -6.93 16.42 -27.40
N GLN A 135 -7.88 15.53 -27.17
CA GLN A 135 -9.31 15.87 -27.24
C GLN A 135 -9.75 16.86 -26.14
N VAL A 136 -9.06 16.90 -25.01
CA VAL A 136 -9.36 17.79 -23.89
C VAL A 136 -8.74 19.17 -24.12
N ILE A 137 -7.50 19.21 -24.65
CA ILE A 137 -6.75 20.46 -24.88
C ILE A 137 -7.14 21.09 -26.24
N PHE A 138 -7.50 20.27 -27.22
CA PHE A 138 -7.89 20.68 -28.56
C PHE A 138 -9.26 20.09 -28.97
N PRO A 139 -10.37 20.42 -28.25
CA PRO A 139 -11.69 19.91 -28.59
C PRO A 139 -12.08 20.37 -30.00
N GLY A 140 -12.37 19.39 -30.88
CA GLY A 140 -12.64 19.69 -32.28
C GLY A 140 -11.49 20.32 -33.07
N GLY A 141 -10.24 20.07 -32.61
CA GLY A 141 -9.01 20.59 -33.23
C GLY A 141 -8.67 22.05 -32.86
N LYS A 142 -9.43 22.69 -31.97
CA LYS A 142 -9.22 24.09 -31.56
C LYS A 142 -8.64 24.13 -30.13
N TYR A 143 -7.56 24.87 -29.94
CA TYR A 143 -6.94 25.06 -28.62
C TYR A 143 -7.89 25.75 -27.63
N ILE A 144 -7.96 25.23 -26.38
CA ILE A 144 -8.83 25.77 -25.31
C ILE A 144 -8.42 27.13 -24.80
N GLY A 145 -7.20 27.60 -25.12
CA GLY A 145 -6.61 28.86 -24.66
C GLY A 145 -5.78 28.72 -23.39
N ASP A 146 -4.81 29.64 -23.22
CA ASP A 146 -3.77 29.55 -22.17
C ASP A 146 -4.35 29.51 -20.76
N GLN A 147 -5.40 30.28 -20.48
CA GLN A 147 -6.02 30.32 -19.16
C GLN A 147 -6.72 29.00 -18.82
N ALA A 148 -7.45 28.42 -19.76
CA ALA A 148 -8.12 27.13 -19.55
C ALA A 148 -7.11 25.97 -19.47
N TYR A 149 -6.04 26.03 -20.26
CA TYR A 149 -4.92 25.09 -20.17
C TYR A 149 -4.22 25.15 -18.82
N ALA A 150 -3.91 26.36 -18.33
CA ALA A 150 -3.32 26.56 -17.01
C ALA A 150 -4.21 26.01 -15.88
N GLN A 151 -5.51 26.27 -15.94
CA GLN A 151 -6.46 25.73 -14.97
C GLN A 151 -6.53 24.20 -15.04
N LEU A 152 -6.56 23.62 -16.24
CA LEU A 152 -6.58 22.17 -16.41
C LEU A 152 -5.35 21.49 -15.77
N VAL A 153 -4.15 22.04 -16.01
CA VAL A 153 -2.90 21.49 -15.46
C VAL A 153 -2.81 21.70 -13.95
N ASN A 154 -3.12 22.92 -13.46
CA ASN A 154 -3.04 23.23 -12.05
C ASN A 154 -4.11 22.50 -11.22
N ASP A 155 -5.37 22.52 -11.64
CA ASP A 155 -6.48 22.03 -10.82
C ASP A 155 -6.60 20.49 -10.85
N ARG A 156 -6.34 19.87 -12.02
CA ARG A 156 -6.45 18.41 -12.16
C ARG A 156 -5.16 17.66 -11.85
N LEU A 157 -4.00 18.22 -12.22
CA LEU A 157 -2.71 17.56 -12.06
C LEU A 157 -1.91 18.09 -10.88
N ASN A 158 -2.31 19.23 -10.30
CA ASN A 158 -1.61 19.92 -9.22
C ASN A 158 -0.14 20.14 -9.54
N MET A 159 0.15 20.61 -10.78
CA MET A 159 1.47 20.85 -11.32
C MET A 159 1.53 22.23 -11.99
N SER A 160 2.72 22.83 -12.10
CA SER A 160 2.91 23.97 -12.98
C SER A 160 2.89 23.53 -14.45
N ILE A 161 2.53 24.42 -15.37
CA ILE A 161 2.60 24.16 -16.82
C ILE A 161 4.00 23.71 -17.21
N LYS A 162 5.02 24.41 -16.69
CA LYS A 162 6.42 24.06 -16.95
C LYS A 162 6.77 22.63 -16.53
N ASP A 163 6.38 22.23 -15.31
CA ASP A 163 6.67 20.87 -14.81
C ASP A 163 5.92 19.80 -15.61
N PHE A 164 4.73 20.11 -16.09
CA PHE A 164 3.93 19.25 -16.93
C PHE A 164 4.57 19.05 -18.31
N GLU A 165 4.96 20.14 -18.97
CA GLU A 165 5.60 20.11 -20.30
C GLU A 165 7.01 19.52 -20.25
N ASP A 166 7.79 19.82 -19.20
CA ASP A 166 9.09 19.18 -18.96
C ASP A 166 8.91 17.66 -18.74
N GLY A 167 7.86 17.24 -18.02
CA GLY A 167 7.51 15.82 -17.88
C GLY A 167 7.22 15.14 -19.21
N ILE A 168 6.47 15.79 -20.10
CA ILE A 168 6.22 15.29 -21.46
C ILE A 168 7.52 15.18 -22.27
N LYS A 169 8.44 16.17 -22.17
CA LYS A 169 9.76 16.10 -22.81
C LYS A 169 10.57 14.91 -22.31
N ASP A 170 10.56 14.70 -21.00
CA ASP A 170 11.24 13.57 -20.37
C ASP A 170 10.68 12.25 -20.90
N ASP A 171 9.36 12.11 -20.99
CA ASP A 171 8.71 10.91 -21.52
C ASP A 171 9.02 10.67 -23.00
N ILE A 172 8.93 11.69 -23.84
CA ILE A 172 9.30 11.59 -25.27
C ILE A 172 10.77 11.18 -25.42
N THR A 173 11.67 11.79 -24.64
CA THR A 173 13.09 11.48 -24.64
C THR A 173 13.36 10.03 -24.23
N ALA A 174 12.70 9.57 -23.17
CA ALA A 174 12.78 8.18 -22.70
C ALA A 174 12.29 7.18 -23.76
N HIS A 175 11.15 7.45 -24.39
CA HIS A 175 10.59 6.62 -25.46
C HIS A 175 11.50 6.58 -26.69
N ARG A 176 12.12 7.71 -27.08
CA ARG A 176 13.08 7.76 -28.20
C ARG A 176 14.31 6.92 -27.90
N LEU A 177 14.85 6.99 -26.68
CA LEU A 177 15.98 6.14 -26.30
C LEU A 177 15.57 4.66 -26.29
N GLN A 178 14.41 4.32 -25.73
CA GLN A 178 13.91 2.94 -25.76
C GLN A 178 13.78 2.44 -27.21
N ALA A 179 13.14 3.21 -28.07
CA ALA A 179 12.99 2.88 -29.49
C ALA A 179 14.34 2.68 -30.18
N MET A 180 15.33 3.54 -29.91
CA MET A 180 16.68 3.41 -30.45
C MET A 180 17.35 2.11 -29.99
N ILE A 181 17.32 1.81 -28.70
CA ILE A 181 17.94 0.59 -28.13
C ILE A 181 17.28 -0.67 -28.67
N THR A 182 15.95 -0.63 -28.87
CA THR A 182 15.18 -1.79 -29.29
C THR A 182 14.95 -1.89 -30.81
N SER A 183 15.45 -0.93 -31.60
CA SER A 183 15.25 -0.88 -33.05
C SER A 183 15.82 -2.08 -33.80
N GLY A 184 16.91 -2.66 -33.29
CA GLY A 184 17.56 -3.83 -33.85
C GLY A 184 16.96 -5.18 -33.40
N VAL A 185 15.96 -5.16 -32.51
CA VAL A 185 15.34 -6.38 -32.01
C VAL A 185 14.36 -6.91 -33.06
N THR A 186 14.60 -8.14 -33.53
CA THR A 186 13.76 -8.83 -34.49
C THR A 186 13.39 -10.22 -33.97
N VAL A 187 12.32 -10.77 -34.48
CA VAL A 187 11.84 -12.12 -34.18
C VAL A 187 11.73 -12.89 -35.51
N GLY A 188 12.28 -14.10 -35.55
CA GLY A 188 12.23 -14.94 -36.74
C GLY A 188 10.88 -15.65 -36.87
N ASP A 189 10.43 -15.87 -38.13
CA ASP A 189 9.15 -16.55 -38.41
C ASP A 189 9.07 -17.94 -37.78
N GLN A 190 10.17 -18.68 -37.78
CA GLN A 190 10.23 -20.01 -37.16
C GLN A 190 10.08 -19.90 -35.62
N GLU A 191 10.70 -18.91 -35.01
CA GLU A 191 10.58 -18.65 -33.55
C GLU A 191 9.13 -18.34 -33.16
N VAL A 192 8.43 -17.53 -33.96
CA VAL A 192 7.00 -17.23 -33.77
C VAL A 192 6.16 -18.50 -33.81
N ARG A 193 6.37 -19.34 -34.84
CA ARG A 193 5.65 -20.62 -34.99
C ARG A 193 5.91 -21.56 -33.83
N ASP A 194 7.17 -21.69 -33.42
CA ASP A 194 7.55 -22.58 -32.32
C ASP A 194 7.05 -22.06 -30.97
N THR A 195 7.05 -20.73 -30.75
CA THR A 195 6.49 -20.11 -29.56
C THR A 195 4.98 -20.35 -29.49
N TYR A 196 4.25 -20.11 -30.59
CA TYR A 196 2.81 -20.38 -30.63
C TYR A 196 2.50 -21.86 -30.37
N ARG A 197 3.26 -22.78 -31.00
CA ARG A 197 3.11 -24.22 -30.75
C ARG A 197 3.30 -24.56 -29.27
N LYS A 198 4.41 -24.13 -28.67
CA LYS A 198 4.71 -24.39 -27.24
C LYS A 198 3.65 -23.85 -26.30
N GLN A 199 3.15 -22.65 -26.56
CA GLN A 199 2.14 -22.01 -25.72
C GLN A 199 0.76 -22.67 -25.84
N ASN A 200 0.44 -23.28 -26.98
CA ASN A 200 -0.88 -23.79 -27.31
C ASN A 200 -0.97 -25.33 -27.41
N ILE A 201 0.12 -26.05 -27.08
CA ILE A 201 0.05 -27.50 -26.90
C ILE A 201 -0.92 -27.79 -25.74
N LYS A 202 -1.79 -28.78 -25.98
CA LYS A 202 -2.66 -29.34 -24.96
C LYS A 202 -2.31 -30.80 -24.71
N ILE A 203 -2.32 -31.21 -23.45
CA ILE A 203 -2.05 -32.59 -23.07
C ILE A 203 -3.19 -33.12 -22.21
N LYS A 204 -3.45 -34.42 -22.35
CA LYS A 204 -4.29 -35.18 -21.43
C LYS A 204 -3.43 -36.27 -20.81
N PHE A 205 -3.59 -36.48 -19.53
CA PHE A 205 -2.73 -37.42 -18.82
C PHE A 205 -3.44 -38.09 -17.66
N ASP A 206 -3.00 -39.32 -17.38
CA ASP A 206 -3.28 -39.95 -16.11
C ASP A 206 -2.22 -39.53 -15.09
N TYR A 207 -2.61 -39.34 -13.86
CA TYR A 207 -1.71 -38.95 -12.80
C TYR A 207 -1.99 -39.67 -11.50
N ALA A 208 -0.95 -40.21 -10.87
CA ALA A 208 -1.02 -40.82 -9.56
C ALA A 208 -0.60 -39.81 -8.50
N VAL A 209 -1.39 -39.70 -7.45
CA VAL A 209 -1.23 -38.69 -6.38
C VAL A 209 -0.89 -39.35 -5.06
N ILE A 210 0.17 -38.85 -4.42
CA ILE A 210 0.55 -39.14 -3.04
C ILE A 210 0.30 -37.88 -2.21
N SER A 211 -0.55 -37.97 -1.22
CA SER A 211 -0.93 -36.84 -0.37
C SER A 211 0.07 -36.66 0.80
N SER A 212 0.52 -35.43 1.04
CA SER A 212 1.28 -35.07 2.24
C SER A 212 0.51 -35.35 3.53
N ASP A 213 -0.81 -35.20 3.51
CA ASP A 213 -1.68 -35.46 4.67
C ASP A 213 -1.72 -36.95 5.03
N ASP A 214 -1.74 -37.82 4.01
CA ASP A 214 -1.74 -39.26 4.24
C ASP A 214 -0.37 -39.73 4.75
N ILE A 215 0.72 -39.16 4.23
CA ILE A 215 2.05 -39.38 4.78
C ILE A 215 2.12 -38.91 6.23
N ARG A 216 1.62 -37.69 6.53
CA ARG A 216 1.59 -37.15 7.89
C ARG A 216 0.88 -38.09 8.88
N LYS A 217 -0.26 -38.64 8.47
CA LYS A 217 -1.02 -39.61 9.28
C LYS A 217 -0.27 -40.92 9.48
N SER A 218 0.53 -41.35 8.51
CA SER A 218 1.32 -42.60 8.59
C SER A 218 2.55 -42.49 9.46
N ILE A 219 3.00 -41.27 9.80
CA ILE A 219 4.17 -41.03 10.64
C ILE A 219 3.81 -41.21 12.11
N ASN A 220 4.23 -42.34 12.68
CA ASN A 220 4.00 -42.71 14.07
C ASN A 220 5.32 -43.08 14.72
N PRO A 221 6.16 -42.08 15.08
CA PRO A 221 7.44 -42.35 15.72
C PRO A 221 7.28 -42.86 17.14
N SER A 222 8.21 -43.66 17.61
CA SER A 222 8.31 -44.06 19.00
C SER A 222 8.71 -42.88 19.89
N ASP A 223 8.45 -42.99 21.18
CA ASP A 223 8.88 -41.99 22.17
C ASP A 223 10.40 -41.78 22.16
N SER A 224 11.18 -42.83 21.95
CA SER A 224 12.64 -42.76 21.84
C SER A 224 13.09 -41.94 20.62
N GLU A 225 12.40 -42.07 19.47
CA GLU A 225 12.70 -41.30 18.27
C GLU A 225 12.35 -39.81 18.45
N LEU A 226 11.22 -39.52 19.09
CA LEU A 226 10.82 -38.15 19.42
C LEU A 226 11.79 -37.51 20.43
N GLU A 227 12.21 -38.24 21.44
CA GLU A 227 13.19 -37.76 22.42
C GLU A 227 14.56 -37.47 21.76
N ALA A 228 15.00 -38.37 20.86
CA ALA A 228 16.20 -38.14 20.07
C ALA A 228 16.10 -36.93 19.17
N PHE A 229 14.95 -36.75 18.53
CA PHE A 229 14.65 -35.56 17.69
C PHE A 229 14.65 -34.27 18.53
N PHE A 230 13.99 -34.29 19.69
CA PHE A 230 13.98 -33.17 20.63
C PHE A 230 15.40 -32.78 21.08
N LYS A 231 16.23 -33.75 21.46
CA LYS A 231 17.64 -33.52 21.86
C LYS A 231 18.47 -32.98 20.70
N LYS A 232 18.30 -33.54 19.49
CA LYS A 232 19.03 -33.11 18.30
C LYS A 232 18.68 -31.66 17.92
N ASN A 233 17.43 -31.25 18.15
CA ASN A 233 16.92 -29.92 17.83
C ASN A 233 16.81 -29.03 19.07
N ALA A 234 17.64 -29.21 20.09
CA ALA A 234 17.57 -28.47 21.36
C ALA A 234 17.59 -26.94 21.18
N ILE A 235 18.31 -26.43 20.18
CA ILE A 235 18.34 -24.99 19.85
C ILE A 235 16.95 -24.48 19.45
N ARG A 236 16.16 -25.26 18.70
CA ARG A 236 14.79 -24.93 18.30
C ARG A 236 13.88 -24.75 19.52
N TYR A 237 14.12 -25.51 20.57
CA TYR A 237 13.30 -25.52 21.78
C TYR A 237 13.90 -24.69 22.93
N ALA A 238 15.07 -24.10 22.77
CA ALA A 238 15.79 -23.43 23.86
C ALA A 238 14.98 -22.31 24.55
N SER A 239 14.04 -21.68 23.85
CA SER A 239 13.16 -20.63 24.35
C SER A 239 11.69 -20.90 23.99
N ALA A 240 11.31 -22.16 23.82
CA ALA A 240 9.94 -22.51 23.42
C ALA A 240 8.90 -22.21 24.52
N VAL A 241 9.30 -22.23 25.78
CA VAL A 241 8.53 -21.63 26.87
C VAL A 241 8.96 -20.16 26.98
N PRO A 242 8.07 -19.21 26.68
CA PRO A 242 8.41 -17.79 26.70
C PRO A 242 8.70 -17.29 28.12
N GLU A 243 9.37 -16.15 28.21
CA GLU A 243 9.57 -15.48 29.49
C GLU A 243 8.22 -15.12 30.13
N GLU A 244 8.13 -15.38 31.45
CA GLU A 244 6.95 -15.03 32.27
C GLU A 244 7.33 -14.11 33.43
N ARG A 245 6.37 -13.30 33.88
CA ARG A 245 6.52 -12.36 34.98
C ARG A 245 5.53 -12.65 36.08
N LYS A 246 6.03 -12.67 37.32
CA LYS A 246 5.20 -12.63 38.53
C LYS A 246 5.08 -11.18 38.97
N ILE A 247 3.85 -10.69 39.07
CA ILE A 247 3.55 -9.28 39.28
C ILE A 247 2.71 -9.15 40.56
N THR A 248 3.16 -8.32 41.46
CA THR A 248 2.35 -7.90 42.64
C THR A 248 1.81 -6.52 42.36
N TYR A 249 0.52 -6.32 42.51
CA TYR A 249 -0.15 -5.05 42.23
C TYR A 249 -1.35 -4.82 43.16
N PHE A 250 -1.76 -3.58 43.24
CA PHE A 250 -3.12 -3.17 43.63
C PHE A 250 -3.69 -2.24 42.58
N ALA A 251 -5.00 -2.21 42.43
CA ALA A 251 -5.68 -1.39 41.43
C ALA A 251 -6.81 -0.58 42.08
N PHE A 252 -7.15 0.53 41.45
CA PHE A 252 -8.26 1.38 41.84
C PHE A 252 -9.05 1.87 40.62
N SER A 253 -10.35 2.11 40.82
CA SER A 253 -11.26 2.70 39.85
C SER A 253 -11.52 4.19 40.16
N SER A 254 -12.25 4.86 39.24
CA SER A 254 -12.64 6.26 39.44
C SER A 254 -13.42 6.52 40.76
N GLY A 255 -14.21 5.56 41.21
CA GLY A 255 -14.98 5.66 42.43
C GLY A 255 -14.15 5.65 43.73
N GLN A 256 -12.89 5.22 43.64
CA GLN A 256 -11.96 5.15 44.79
C GLN A 256 -10.99 6.34 44.86
N VAL A 257 -11.11 7.30 43.93
CA VAL A 257 -10.31 8.52 43.95
C VAL A 257 -10.80 9.43 45.09
N PRO A 258 -9.93 9.82 46.05
CA PRO A 258 -10.31 10.68 47.16
C PRO A 258 -10.85 12.04 46.69
N GLY A 259 -11.98 12.47 47.28
CA GLY A 259 -12.67 13.71 46.87
C GLY A 259 -13.54 13.58 45.62
N GLY A 260 -13.53 12.41 44.98
CA GLY A 260 -14.32 12.14 43.79
C GLY A 260 -13.82 12.89 42.54
N VAL A 261 -14.57 12.79 41.47
CA VAL A 261 -14.29 13.51 40.20
C VAL A 261 -15.04 14.87 40.25
N PRO A 262 -14.34 16.00 40.09
CA PRO A 262 -14.99 17.31 40.07
C PRO A 262 -16.01 17.40 38.93
N GLN A 263 -17.21 17.87 39.20
CA GLN A 263 -18.21 18.15 38.19
C GLN A 263 -17.81 19.41 37.39
N PRO A 264 -18.01 19.41 36.07
CA PRO A 264 -17.72 20.59 35.26
C PRO A 264 -18.56 21.79 35.68
N THR A 265 -17.92 22.94 35.84
CA THR A 265 -18.61 24.21 36.15
C THR A 265 -19.28 24.76 34.88
N GLN A 266 -20.29 25.62 35.05
CA GLN A 266 -20.94 26.29 33.90
C GLN A 266 -19.96 27.13 33.08
N GLN A 267 -18.94 27.69 33.72
CA GLN A 267 -17.88 28.41 33.00
C GLN A 267 -17.07 27.49 32.10
N GLN A 268 -16.70 26.31 32.56
CA GLN A 268 -15.97 25.32 31.74
C GLN A 268 -16.82 24.80 30.60
N ILE A 269 -18.11 24.57 30.84
CA ILE A 269 -19.06 24.14 29.81
C ILE A 269 -19.18 25.20 28.71
N GLN A 270 -19.34 26.48 29.11
CA GLN A 270 -19.42 27.58 28.16
C GLN A 270 -18.11 27.79 27.40
N GLN A 271 -16.97 27.66 28.07
CA GLN A 271 -15.65 27.76 27.47
C GLN A 271 -15.46 26.65 26.41
N TYR A 272 -15.76 25.40 26.76
CA TYR A 272 -15.67 24.25 25.85
C TYR A 272 -16.55 24.46 24.61
N TYR A 273 -17.80 24.90 24.83
CA TYR A 273 -18.70 25.20 23.71
C TYR A 273 -18.14 26.26 22.75
N ASN A 274 -17.54 27.33 23.29
CA ASN A 274 -16.96 28.39 22.48
C ASN A 274 -15.70 27.93 21.70
N GLU A 275 -14.85 27.15 22.38
CA GLU A 275 -13.63 26.60 21.78
C GLU A 275 -13.91 25.55 20.66
N HIS A 276 -15.04 24.84 20.78
CA HIS A 276 -15.48 23.82 19.82
C HIS A 276 -16.67 24.27 18.97
N ALA A 277 -16.89 25.58 18.81
CA ALA A 277 -18.06 26.12 18.13
C ALA A 277 -18.24 25.59 16.69
N SER A 278 -17.15 25.26 16.01
CA SER A 278 -17.19 24.67 14.66
C SER A 278 -17.79 23.26 14.62
N GLU A 279 -17.70 22.51 15.72
CA GLU A 279 -18.26 21.13 15.81
C GLU A 279 -19.79 21.18 15.96
N TYR A 280 -20.31 22.28 16.48
CA TYR A 280 -21.75 22.51 16.68
C TYR A 280 -22.40 23.33 15.57
N ALA A 281 -21.62 23.72 14.56
CA ALA A 281 -22.15 24.43 13.41
C ALA A 281 -22.96 23.50 12.52
N VAL A 282 -24.20 23.87 12.24
CA VAL A 282 -25.07 23.24 11.26
C VAL A 282 -25.04 24.11 10.01
N PRO A 283 -24.48 23.64 8.90
CA PRO A 283 -24.45 24.42 7.67
C PRO A 283 -25.85 24.60 7.09
N GLU A 284 -26.03 25.65 6.29
CA GLU A 284 -27.27 25.86 5.56
C GLU A 284 -27.57 24.65 4.66
N GLN A 285 -28.85 24.24 4.64
CA GLN A 285 -29.34 23.16 3.79
C GLN A 285 -30.73 23.52 3.22
N ALA A 286 -30.97 23.05 2.00
CA ALA A 286 -32.20 23.25 1.32
C ALA A 286 -32.88 21.92 0.98
N LYS A 287 -34.15 21.77 1.35
CA LYS A 287 -35.01 20.67 0.88
C LYS A 287 -35.61 21.03 -0.45
N SER A 288 -35.41 20.20 -1.44
CA SER A 288 -35.87 20.46 -2.79
C SER A 288 -36.43 19.20 -3.46
N ARG A 289 -37.20 19.47 -4.53
CA ARG A 289 -37.63 18.46 -5.48
C ARG A 289 -37.43 18.96 -6.90
N HIS A 290 -37.27 18.03 -7.84
CA HIS A 290 -37.06 18.37 -9.22
C HIS A 290 -37.73 17.41 -10.21
N ILE A 291 -37.85 17.87 -11.45
CA ILE A 291 -38.16 17.05 -12.63
C ILE A 291 -37.03 17.30 -13.63
N LEU A 292 -36.27 16.29 -14.00
CA LEU A 292 -35.20 16.39 -14.97
C LEU A 292 -35.69 16.04 -16.37
N ILE A 293 -35.42 16.93 -17.33
CA ILE A 293 -35.50 16.64 -18.76
C ILE A 293 -34.07 16.58 -19.27
N SER A 294 -33.59 15.39 -19.49
CA SER A 294 -32.19 15.17 -19.85
C SER A 294 -31.87 15.67 -21.26
N VAL A 295 -30.67 16.22 -21.40
CA VAL A 295 -30.08 16.60 -22.68
C VAL A 295 -28.71 15.96 -22.77
N PRO A 296 -28.46 15.06 -23.76
CA PRO A 296 -27.17 14.48 -23.96
C PRO A 296 -26.07 15.51 -24.17
N GLN A 297 -24.91 15.29 -23.64
CA GLN A 297 -23.77 16.19 -23.84
C GLN A 297 -23.38 16.19 -25.33
N GLY A 298 -23.31 17.41 -25.93
CA GLY A 298 -23.06 17.56 -27.35
C GLY A 298 -24.32 17.49 -28.23
N ALA A 299 -25.53 17.50 -27.64
CA ALA A 299 -26.78 17.53 -28.40
C ALA A 299 -26.86 18.77 -29.31
N ASP A 300 -27.52 18.61 -30.46
CA ASP A 300 -27.76 19.72 -31.38
C ASP A 300 -28.75 20.76 -30.82
N ALA A 301 -28.77 21.97 -31.41
CA ALA A 301 -29.61 23.06 -30.96
C ALA A 301 -31.13 22.73 -31.03
N LYS A 302 -31.53 21.82 -31.90
CA LYS A 302 -32.92 21.39 -32.04
C LYS A 302 -33.35 20.50 -30.88
N THR A 303 -32.51 19.59 -30.48
CA THR A 303 -32.71 18.70 -29.33
C THR A 303 -32.75 19.51 -28.02
N ASP A 304 -31.82 20.45 -27.84
CA ASP A 304 -31.81 21.33 -26.66
C ASP A 304 -33.07 22.20 -26.60
N ALA A 305 -33.50 22.79 -27.72
CA ALA A 305 -34.71 23.57 -27.79
C ALA A 305 -35.99 22.75 -27.49
N ALA A 306 -36.06 21.52 -27.97
CA ALA A 306 -37.17 20.60 -27.68
C ALA A 306 -37.24 20.24 -26.17
N ALA A 307 -36.11 19.94 -25.53
CA ALA A 307 -36.03 19.67 -24.09
C ALA A 307 -36.46 20.90 -23.27
N LYS A 308 -36.00 22.09 -23.66
CA LYS A 308 -36.41 23.36 -23.04
C LYS A 308 -37.90 23.59 -23.15
N ALA A 309 -38.49 23.38 -24.33
CA ALA A 309 -39.92 23.54 -24.56
C ALA A 309 -40.74 22.54 -23.71
N LYS A 310 -40.27 21.28 -23.60
CA LYS A 310 -40.87 20.25 -22.74
C LYS A 310 -40.83 20.68 -21.26
N ALA A 311 -39.70 21.18 -20.79
CA ALA A 311 -39.54 21.67 -19.41
C ALA A 311 -40.46 22.87 -19.13
N GLN A 312 -40.60 23.83 -20.09
CA GLN A 312 -41.53 24.95 -19.99
C GLN A 312 -42.99 24.50 -19.96
N GLY A 313 -43.35 23.47 -20.72
CA GLY A 313 -44.68 22.88 -20.69
C GLY A 313 -45.02 22.26 -19.33
N ILE A 314 -44.09 21.55 -18.72
CA ILE A 314 -44.26 20.97 -17.39
C ILE A 314 -44.33 22.06 -16.32
N LEU A 315 -43.48 23.09 -16.41
CA LEU A 315 -43.54 24.25 -15.50
C LEU A 315 -44.92 24.88 -15.49
N LYS A 316 -45.52 25.12 -16.68
CA LYS A 316 -46.87 25.67 -16.78
C LYS A 316 -47.93 24.78 -16.15
N GLN A 317 -47.82 23.45 -16.30
CA GLN A 317 -48.73 22.48 -15.67
C GLN A 317 -48.61 22.53 -14.14
N LEU A 318 -47.40 22.61 -13.62
CA LEU A 318 -47.16 22.73 -12.18
C LEU A 318 -47.69 24.05 -11.61
N GLN A 319 -47.49 25.17 -12.33
CA GLN A 319 -48.01 26.48 -11.96
C GLN A 319 -49.55 26.52 -12.01
N ALA A 320 -50.17 25.71 -12.86
CA ALA A 320 -51.62 25.53 -12.91
C ALA A 320 -52.19 24.56 -11.86
N GLY A 321 -51.35 24.07 -10.92
CA GLY A 321 -51.77 23.16 -9.86
C GLY A 321 -51.65 21.68 -10.18
N GLY A 322 -50.94 21.31 -11.24
CA GLY A 322 -50.69 19.90 -11.58
C GLY A 322 -49.91 19.17 -10.50
N SER A 323 -50.17 17.86 -10.35
CA SER A 323 -49.52 17.02 -9.38
C SER A 323 -48.03 16.83 -9.71
N TRP A 324 -47.13 17.18 -8.77
CA TRP A 324 -45.69 16.96 -8.89
C TRP A 324 -45.38 15.49 -9.07
N THR A 325 -45.97 14.64 -8.25
CA THR A 325 -45.72 13.20 -8.26
C THR A 325 -46.07 12.59 -9.62
N ASP A 326 -47.22 12.96 -10.19
CA ASP A 326 -47.64 12.41 -11.48
C ASP A 326 -46.76 12.95 -12.62
N LEU A 327 -46.42 14.23 -12.56
CA LEU A 327 -45.58 14.87 -13.58
C LEU A 327 -44.13 14.38 -13.50
N ALA A 328 -43.58 14.18 -12.31
CA ALA A 328 -42.26 13.60 -12.11
C ALA A 328 -42.21 12.17 -12.64
N LYS A 329 -43.13 11.31 -12.20
CA LYS A 329 -43.23 9.93 -12.63
C LYS A 329 -43.36 9.77 -14.14
N LYS A 330 -44.14 10.66 -14.78
CA LYS A 330 -44.39 10.62 -16.22
C LYS A 330 -43.26 11.20 -17.05
N ASN A 331 -42.57 12.21 -16.58
CA ASN A 331 -41.71 13.05 -17.42
C ASN A 331 -40.26 13.15 -16.97
N SER A 332 -39.96 12.82 -15.71
CA SER A 332 -38.57 12.93 -15.21
C SER A 332 -37.69 11.84 -15.76
N ASP A 333 -36.52 12.23 -16.22
CA ASP A 333 -35.44 11.33 -16.65
C ASP A 333 -34.46 10.99 -15.48
N ASP A 334 -34.72 11.54 -14.28
CA ASP A 334 -33.94 11.18 -13.09
C ASP A 334 -34.46 9.89 -12.45
N PRO A 335 -33.71 8.75 -12.56
CA PRO A 335 -34.17 7.48 -12.01
C PRO A 335 -34.17 7.46 -10.47
N GLY A 336 -33.41 8.37 -9.83
CA GLY A 336 -33.27 8.40 -8.37
C GLY A 336 -34.46 9.01 -7.65
N SER A 337 -35.17 9.95 -8.27
CA SER A 337 -36.27 10.71 -7.62
C SER A 337 -37.60 10.66 -8.33
N LYS A 338 -37.66 10.23 -9.59
CA LYS A 338 -38.89 10.26 -10.38
C LYS A 338 -40.11 9.57 -9.74
N ASP A 339 -39.88 8.42 -9.12
CA ASP A 339 -40.93 7.59 -8.50
C ASP A 339 -41.37 8.11 -7.13
N SER A 340 -40.54 8.94 -6.47
CA SER A 340 -40.83 9.67 -5.23
C SER A 340 -41.28 11.10 -5.43
N GLY A 341 -41.83 11.42 -6.60
CA GLY A 341 -42.34 12.78 -6.90
C GLY A 341 -41.24 13.82 -7.12
N GLY A 342 -40.02 13.38 -7.43
CA GLY A 342 -38.86 14.23 -7.65
C GLY A 342 -38.18 14.73 -6.37
N GLU A 343 -38.55 14.22 -5.20
CA GLU A 343 -37.96 14.63 -3.92
C GLU A 343 -36.48 14.25 -3.82
N LEU A 344 -35.65 15.23 -3.41
CA LEU A 344 -34.20 15.07 -3.21
C LEU A 344 -33.79 15.15 -1.74
N GLY A 345 -34.72 15.52 -0.84
CA GLY A 345 -34.43 15.75 0.56
C GLY A 345 -33.59 17.00 0.82
N TYR A 346 -32.97 17.09 1.98
CA TYR A 346 -32.08 18.18 2.35
C TYR A 346 -30.68 17.99 1.74
N ALA A 347 -30.17 19.03 1.10
CA ALA A 347 -28.82 19.08 0.58
C ALA A 347 -28.10 20.33 1.10
N GLN A 348 -26.80 20.18 1.43
CA GLN A 348 -25.91 21.28 1.78
C GLN A 348 -25.28 21.87 0.51
N HIS A 349 -24.73 23.08 0.61
CA HIS A 349 -23.96 23.70 -0.46
C HIS A 349 -22.88 22.76 -1.02
N GLY A 350 -22.73 22.75 -2.33
CA GLY A 350 -21.73 21.95 -3.06
C GLY A 350 -22.04 20.46 -3.19
N LYS A 351 -23.20 19.99 -2.74
CA LYS A 351 -23.64 18.59 -2.92
C LYS A 351 -24.36 18.34 -4.22
N MET A 352 -24.86 19.38 -4.85
CA MET A 352 -25.53 19.34 -6.14
C MET A 352 -24.66 19.99 -7.22
N VAL A 353 -25.01 19.81 -8.49
CA VAL A 353 -24.34 20.52 -9.60
C VAL A 353 -24.45 22.02 -9.42
N PRO A 354 -23.44 22.83 -9.84
CA PRO A 354 -23.34 24.24 -9.47
C PRO A 354 -24.55 25.07 -9.78
N GLU A 355 -25.19 24.87 -10.93
CA GLU A 355 -26.37 25.62 -11.36
C GLU A 355 -27.62 25.27 -10.53
N PHE A 356 -27.74 23.99 -10.18
CA PHE A 356 -28.82 23.50 -9.31
C PHE A 356 -28.60 23.97 -7.86
N ASP A 357 -27.39 23.84 -7.37
CA ASP A 357 -26.96 24.30 -6.04
C ASP A 357 -27.30 25.80 -5.88
N LYS A 358 -26.84 26.63 -6.81
CA LYS A 358 -27.14 28.05 -6.81
C LYS A 358 -28.66 28.32 -6.79
N ALA A 359 -29.45 27.55 -7.53
CA ALA A 359 -30.89 27.73 -7.60
C ALA A 359 -31.57 27.43 -6.27
N ILE A 360 -31.26 26.27 -5.64
CA ILE A 360 -31.94 25.86 -4.40
C ILE A 360 -31.61 26.76 -3.22
N PHE A 361 -30.45 27.43 -3.24
CA PHE A 361 -30.06 28.37 -2.18
C PHE A 361 -30.44 29.84 -2.45
N SER A 362 -30.79 30.23 -3.71
CA SER A 362 -31.23 31.60 -4.03
C SER A 362 -32.73 31.74 -4.26
N GLN A 363 -33.41 30.67 -4.67
CA GLN A 363 -34.84 30.65 -4.99
C GLN A 363 -35.69 30.79 -3.74
N LYS A 364 -36.82 31.51 -3.81
CA LYS A 364 -37.76 31.56 -2.67
C LYS A 364 -38.42 30.20 -2.44
N ILE A 365 -38.70 29.89 -1.20
CA ILE A 365 -39.44 28.69 -0.83
C ILE A 365 -40.80 28.69 -1.51
N GLY A 366 -41.15 27.60 -2.15
CA GLY A 366 -42.38 27.43 -2.91
C GLY A 366 -42.33 27.85 -4.39
N ASP A 367 -41.35 28.67 -4.79
CA ASP A 367 -41.18 29.06 -6.19
C ASP A 367 -40.73 27.88 -7.04
N ILE A 368 -41.19 27.84 -8.29
CA ILE A 368 -40.83 26.83 -9.28
C ILE A 368 -40.07 27.51 -10.43
N ALA A 369 -38.85 27.08 -10.70
CA ALA A 369 -38.02 27.62 -11.76
C ALA A 369 -37.38 26.51 -12.62
N ILE A 370 -36.97 26.88 -13.84
CA ILE A 370 -36.19 26.01 -14.72
C ILE A 370 -34.74 26.40 -14.59
N VAL A 371 -33.91 25.40 -14.33
CA VAL A 371 -32.46 25.52 -14.20
C VAL A 371 -31.80 24.61 -15.25
N LYS A 372 -30.85 25.12 -16.01
CA LYS A 372 -30.06 24.32 -16.96
C LYS A 372 -28.76 23.92 -16.34
N SER A 373 -28.45 22.62 -16.38
CA SER A 373 -27.16 22.04 -15.97
C SER A 373 -26.57 21.21 -17.11
N ASN A 374 -25.44 20.57 -16.85
CA ASN A 374 -24.83 19.63 -17.79
C ASN A 374 -25.67 18.36 -18.04
N PHE A 375 -26.66 18.07 -17.18
CA PHE A 375 -27.58 16.93 -17.35
C PHE A 375 -28.82 17.29 -18.18
N GLY A 376 -29.15 18.58 -18.34
CA GLY A 376 -30.34 19.03 -19.04
C GLY A 376 -31.07 20.13 -18.28
N TYR A 377 -32.41 20.16 -18.46
CA TYR A 377 -33.28 21.13 -17.82
C TYR A 377 -33.97 20.54 -16.60
N HIS A 378 -33.74 21.16 -15.43
CA HIS A 378 -34.38 20.80 -14.18
C HIS A 378 -35.52 21.80 -13.90
N ILE A 379 -36.72 21.31 -13.68
CA ILE A 379 -37.77 22.09 -13.06
C ILE A 379 -37.61 21.89 -11.56
N VAL A 380 -37.30 22.93 -10.80
CA VAL A 380 -36.87 22.87 -9.40
C VAL A 380 -37.83 23.62 -8.52
N GLN A 381 -38.18 23.06 -7.39
CA GLN A 381 -38.87 23.75 -6.31
C GLN A 381 -38.11 23.54 -5.00
N VAL A 382 -37.88 24.62 -4.26
CA VAL A 382 -37.42 24.60 -2.88
C VAL A 382 -38.60 24.43 -1.96
N GLU A 383 -38.65 23.38 -1.17
CA GLU A 383 -39.75 23.10 -0.24
C GLU A 383 -39.49 23.69 1.15
N ALA A 384 -38.25 23.66 1.59
CA ALA A 384 -37.82 24.22 2.87
C ALA A 384 -36.35 24.64 2.79
N ARG A 385 -35.96 25.56 3.66
CA ARG A 385 -34.54 25.94 3.86
C ARG A 385 -34.26 26.03 5.35
N ASP A 386 -33.20 25.38 5.73
CA ASP A 386 -32.67 25.39 7.10
C ASP A 386 -31.41 26.27 7.09
N THR A 387 -31.51 27.45 7.71
CA THR A 387 -30.42 28.41 7.68
C THR A 387 -29.25 27.93 8.53
N ALA A 388 -28.03 28.31 8.12
CA ALA A 388 -26.85 28.01 8.89
C ALA A 388 -27.00 28.55 10.33
N HIS A 389 -26.81 27.68 11.30
CA HIS A 389 -26.88 28.02 12.73
C HIS A 389 -25.93 27.16 13.54
N SER A 390 -25.67 27.57 14.77
CA SER A 390 -25.01 26.69 15.73
C SER A 390 -26.05 26.07 16.65
N LYS A 391 -25.90 24.78 16.93
CA LYS A 391 -26.72 24.12 17.95
C LYS A 391 -26.58 24.87 19.28
N PRO A 392 -27.69 25.28 19.92
CA PRO A 392 -27.61 26.03 21.15
C PRO A 392 -26.94 25.20 22.27
N LEU A 393 -26.26 25.87 23.18
CA LEU A 393 -25.59 25.22 24.30
C LEU A 393 -26.51 24.25 25.04
N SER A 394 -27.77 24.61 25.23
CA SER A 394 -28.76 23.76 25.92
C SER A 394 -28.98 22.40 25.30
N GLU A 395 -28.80 22.30 23.98
CA GLU A 395 -28.94 21.03 23.22
C GLU A 395 -27.71 20.14 23.41
N VAL A 396 -26.50 20.73 23.37
CA VAL A 396 -25.23 20.00 23.39
C VAL A 396 -24.59 19.91 24.78
N GLN A 397 -25.17 20.59 25.77
CA GLN A 397 -24.67 20.62 27.16
C GLN A 397 -24.48 19.22 27.77
N PRO A 398 -25.38 18.23 27.59
CA PRO A 398 -25.16 16.91 28.14
C PRO A 398 -23.93 16.22 27.55
N GLU A 399 -23.66 16.40 26.25
CA GLU A 399 -22.49 15.88 25.56
C GLU A 399 -21.20 16.53 26.06
N ILE A 400 -21.20 17.86 26.21
CA ILE A 400 -20.07 18.62 26.75
C ILE A 400 -19.77 18.22 28.19
N VAL A 401 -20.79 18.09 29.02
CA VAL A 401 -20.64 17.62 30.41
C VAL A 401 -20.01 16.25 30.46
N ALA A 402 -20.48 15.34 29.63
CA ALA A 402 -19.91 13.99 29.54
C ALA A 402 -18.44 14.00 29.07
N ALA A 403 -18.08 14.83 28.09
CA ALA A 403 -16.71 14.99 27.61
C ALA A 403 -15.78 15.56 28.71
N LEU A 404 -16.19 16.66 29.35
CA LEU A 404 -15.43 17.28 30.44
C LEU A 404 -15.30 16.36 31.65
N THR A 405 -16.37 15.62 32.00
CA THR A 405 -16.32 14.65 33.12
C THR A 405 -15.33 13.52 32.79
N ARG A 406 -15.31 12.97 31.59
CA ARG A 406 -14.31 11.97 31.17
C ARG A 406 -12.89 12.53 31.31
N GLN A 407 -12.67 13.75 30.85
CA GLN A 407 -11.36 14.41 30.97
C GLN A 407 -10.96 14.63 32.43
N ALA A 408 -11.86 15.15 33.25
CA ALA A 408 -11.63 15.34 34.67
C ALA A 408 -11.35 14.01 35.40
N THR A 409 -12.08 12.94 35.04
CA THR A 409 -11.86 11.59 35.57
C THR A 409 -10.46 11.09 35.26
N ALA A 410 -10.03 11.20 33.98
CA ALA A 410 -8.70 10.75 33.57
C ALA A 410 -7.59 11.52 34.34
N VAL A 411 -7.72 12.83 34.47
CA VAL A 411 -6.77 13.67 35.22
C VAL A 411 -6.75 13.30 36.71
N ALA A 412 -7.92 13.14 37.33
CA ALA A 412 -8.02 12.76 38.74
C ALA A 412 -7.41 11.38 39.02
N GLN A 413 -7.70 10.41 38.18
CA GLN A 413 -7.11 9.06 38.27
C GLN A 413 -5.60 9.10 38.08
N GLN A 414 -5.09 9.84 37.08
CA GLN A 414 -3.65 9.97 36.84
C GLN A 414 -2.92 10.60 38.02
N ASN A 415 -3.46 11.68 38.59
CA ASN A 415 -2.87 12.35 39.76
C ASN A 415 -2.86 11.42 41.00
N TYR A 416 -3.96 10.69 41.19
CA TYR A 416 -4.03 9.74 42.31
C TYR A 416 -3.08 8.57 42.10
N ALA A 417 -2.94 8.05 40.87
CA ALA A 417 -1.95 7.03 40.53
C ALA A 417 -0.51 7.49 40.79
N GLN A 418 -0.18 8.76 40.50
CA GLN A 418 1.14 9.33 40.79
C GLN A 418 1.39 9.42 42.32
N THR A 419 0.38 9.85 43.08
CA THR A 419 0.44 9.88 44.54
C THR A 419 0.68 8.50 45.11
N LEU A 420 -0.15 7.51 44.73
CA LEU A 420 -0.03 6.13 45.22
C LEU A 420 1.31 5.49 44.79
N THR A 421 1.79 5.80 43.58
CA THR A 421 3.10 5.32 43.11
C THR A 421 4.22 5.89 44.00
N SER A 422 4.19 7.19 44.30
CA SER A 422 5.19 7.84 45.13
C SER A 422 5.18 7.30 46.56
N GLU A 423 4.01 7.04 47.12
CA GLU A 423 3.85 6.40 48.43
C GLU A 423 4.34 4.95 48.41
N ALA A 424 4.03 4.19 47.37
CA ALA A 424 4.47 2.79 47.21
C ALA A 424 6.00 2.68 47.09
N ILE A 425 6.63 3.63 46.44
CA ILE A 425 8.10 3.72 46.36
C ILE A 425 8.69 3.97 47.77
N LYS A 426 8.05 4.81 48.56
CA LYS A 426 8.57 5.18 49.90
C LYS A 426 8.25 4.13 50.96
N ASN A 427 7.05 3.60 50.98
CA ASN A 427 6.51 2.78 52.07
C ASN A 427 6.38 1.28 51.73
N GLY A 428 6.50 0.93 50.46
CA GLY A 428 6.20 -0.38 49.94
C GLY A 428 4.74 -0.53 49.49
N LEU A 429 4.52 -1.45 48.55
CA LEU A 429 3.25 -1.70 47.88
C LEU A 429 2.14 -2.08 48.88
N GLU A 430 2.42 -3.04 49.75
CA GLU A 430 1.46 -3.56 50.74
C GLU A 430 0.97 -2.50 51.74
N LYS A 431 1.92 -1.71 52.30
CA LYS A 431 1.55 -0.66 53.28
C LYS A 431 0.75 0.46 52.63
N THR A 432 1.10 0.82 51.40
CA THR A 432 0.35 1.85 50.68
C THR A 432 -1.07 1.36 50.36
N ALA A 433 -1.21 0.15 49.85
CA ALA A 433 -2.53 -0.46 49.58
C ALA A 433 -3.40 -0.48 50.84
N ALA A 434 -2.84 -0.94 51.98
CA ALA A 434 -3.56 -1.00 53.24
C ALA A 434 -4.01 0.39 53.74
N ALA A 435 -3.16 1.44 53.61
CA ALA A 435 -3.50 2.80 53.96
C ALA A 435 -4.65 3.40 53.15
N HIS A 436 -4.84 2.93 51.91
CA HIS A 436 -5.90 3.37 51.01
C HIS A 436 -7.04 2.36 50.85
N HIS A 437 -7.08 1.31 51.68
CA HIS A 437 -8.10 0.24 51.66
C HIS A 437 -8.20 -0.47 50.31
N LEU A 438 -7.04 -0.66 49.63
CA LEU A 438 -6.93 -1.36 48.34
C LEU A 438 -6.38 -2.77 48.56
N GLU A 439 -6.83 -3.73 47.75
CA GLU A 439 -6.40 -5.13 47.84
C GLU A 439 -5.12 -5.35 47.04
N VAL A 440 -4.13 -6.01 47.64
CA VAL A 440 -2.91 -6.43 46.95
C VAL A 440 -3.10 -7.82 46.38
N VAL A 441 -2.84 -7.93 45.08
CA VAL A 441 -2.92 -9.18 44.32
C VAL A 441 -1.54 -9.54 43.77
N THR A 442 -1.16 -10.81 43.90
CA THR A 442 0.03 -11.34 43.26
C THR A 442 -0.39 -12.35 42.20
N THR A 443 0.02 -12.12 40.94
CA THR A 443 -0.32 -13.02 39.83
C THR A 443 0.45 -14.33 39.93
N PRO A 444 -0.06 -15.44 39.37
CA PRO A 444 0.81 -16.50 38.89
C PRO A 444 1.79 -15.94 37.83
N PRO A 445 2.82 -16.70 37.42
CA PRO A 445 3.61 -16.30 36.25
C PRO A 445 2.72 -16.05 35.03
N VAL A 446 2.90 -14.91 34.35
CA VAL A 446 2.10 -14.48 33.22
C VAL A 446 3.02 -14.06 32.07
N GLY A 447 2.71 -14.52 30.86
CA GLY A 447 3.43 -14.18 29.64
C GLY A 447 3.09 -12.77 29.13
N ARG A 448 3.88 -12.24 28.22
CA ARG A 448 3.73 -10.87 27.64
C ARG A 448 2.34 -10.59 27.05
N THR A 449 1.73 -11.60 26.44
CA THR A 449 0.37 -11.54 25.85
C THR A 449 -0.69 -12.22 26.72
N GLY A 450 -0.34 -12.51 27.98
CA GLY A 450 -1.24 -13.13 28.94
C GLY A 450 -2.36 -12.18 29.38
N VAL A 451 -3.29 -12.72 30.15
CA VAL A 451 -4.38 -11.97 30.76
C VAL A 451 -4.27 -12.07 32.28
N ILE A 452 -4.47 -10.97 32.97
CA ILE A 452 -4.61 -10.94 34.43
C ILE A 452 -6.12 -10.95 34.73
N PRO A 453 -6.70 -12.09 35.18
CA PRO A 453 -8.16 -12.25 35.23
C PRO A 453 -8.89 -11.21 36.07
N ALA A 454 -8.26 -10.72 37.14
CA ALA A 454 -8.83 -9.72 38.05
C ALA A 454 -8.61 -8.26 37.59
N LEU A 455 -7.99 -8.05 36.41
CA LEU A 455 -7.64 -6.73 35.95
C LEU A 455 -8.03 -6.57 34.46
N PRO A 456 -9.23 -6.05 34.18
CA PRO A 456 -9.64 -5.76 32.80
C PRO A 456 -8.63 -4.84 32.10
N ASP A 457 -8.29 -5.15 30.84
CA ASP A 457 -7.31 -4.43 30.04
C ASP A 457 -5.95 -4.24 30.73
N SER A 458 -5.28 -5.36 31.02
CA SER A 458 -3.94 -5.38 31.62
C SER A 458 -2.81 -5.18 30.60
N THR A 459 -3.11 -4.86 29.35
CA THR A 459 -2.13 -4.75 28.24
C THR A 459 -1.01 -3.77 28.53
N GLN A 460 -1.35 -2.56 29.00
CA GLN A 460 -0.37 -1.52 29.34
C GLN A 460 0.49 -1.91 30.54
N LEU A 461 -0.11 -2.58 31.54
CA LEU A 461 0.62 -3.08 32.69
C LEU A 461 1.64 -4.14 32.26
N LEU A 462 1.23 -5.13 31.48
CA LEU A 462 2.13 -6.17 30.99
C LEU A 462 3.23 -5.58 30.11
N ALA A 463 2.92 -4.64 29.22
CA ALA A 463 3.94 -3.96 28.42
C ALA A 463 5.05 -3.33 29.28
N LYS A 464 4.67 -2.63 30.35
CA LYS A 464 5.62 -2.04 31.31
C LYS A 464 6.32 -3.09 32.15
N ALA A 465 5.59 -4.09 32.66
CA ALA A 465 6.16 -5.16 33.46
C ALA A 465 7.26 -5.92 32.75
N PHE A 466 7.13 -6.15 31.41
CA PHE A 466 8.16 -6.82 30.61
C PHE A 466 9.36 -5.95 30.25
N THR A 467 9.37 -4.67 30.59
CA THR A 467 10.55 -3.79 30.50
C THR A 467 11.24 -3.59 31.85
N ALA A 468 10.52 -3.82 32.94
CA ALA A 468 11.03 -3.67 34.31
C ALA A 468 11.90 -4.86 34.73
N LYS A 469 12.83 -4.64 35.64
CA LYS A 469 13.60 -5.71 36.30
C LYS A 469 12.88 -6.18 37.57
N GLN A 470 13.20 -7.39 38.00
CA GLN A 470 12.71 -7.87 39.28
C GLN A 470 13.19 -6.97 40.44
N GLY A 471 12.26 -6.51 41.25
CA GLY A 471 12.54 -5.64 42.36
C GLY A 471 12.72 -4.16 42.02
N ASP A 472 12.54 -3.75 40.76
CA ASP A 472 12.48 -2.33 40.40
C ASP A 472 11.37 -1.64 41.23
N ALA A 473 11.52 -0.32 41.43
CA ALA A 473 10.53 0.48 42.16
C ALA A 473 9.13 0.31 41.56
N PRO A 474 8.08 0.36 42.41
CA PRO A 474 6.69 0.35 41.95
C PRO A 474 6.42 1.34 40.82
N GLN A 475 5.63 0.93 39.84
CA GLN A 475 5.21 1.73 38.71
C GLN A 475 3.70 1.73 38.57
N SER A 476 3.14 2.72 37.88
CA SER A 476 1.72 2.75 37.53
C SER A 476 1.46 2.43 36.08
N ALA A 477 0.34 1.78 35.81
CA ALA A 477 -0.18 1.54 34.47
C ALA A 477 -1.70 1.77 34.43
N PRO A 478 -2.23 2.36 33.35
CA PRO A 478 -3.67 2.46 33.17
C PRO A 478 -4.27 1.08 32.96
N THR A 479 -5.53 0.93 33.38
CA THR A 479 -6.36 -0.27 33.20
C THR A 479 -7.71 0.15 32.62
N GLY A 480 -8.59 -0.80 32.29
CA GLY A 480 -9.90 -0.46 31.73
C GLY A 480 -10.78 0.44 32.62
N GLU A 481 -10.58 0.44 33.94
CA GLU A 481 -11.42 1.18 34.89
C GLU A 481 -10.67 2.28 35.65
N GLY A 482 -9.34 2.29 35.61
CA GLY A 482 -8.52 3.22 36.36
C GLY A 482 -7.02 2.96 36.20
N TYR A 483 -6.32 2.75 37.31
CA TYR A 483 -4.89 2.45 37.30
C TYR A 483 -4.56 1.29 38.24
N ALA A 484 -3.51 0.56 37.88
CA ALA A 484 -2.83 -0.37 38.76
C ALA A 484 -1.44 0.16 39.12
N ILE A 485 -1.07 0.03 40.40
CA ILE A 485 0.29 0.26 40.89
C ILE A 485 0.90 -1.12 41.10
N PHE A 486 2.01 -1.39 40.40
CA PHE A 486 2.57 -2.74 40.35
C PHE A 486 4.09 -2.78 40.51
N GLN A 487 4.59 -3.95 40.88
CA GLN A 487 6.00 -4.28 40.95
C GLN A 487 6.22 -5.70 40.39
N VAL A 488 7.30 -5.88 39.64
CA VAL A 488 7.73 -7.21 39.21
C VAL A 488 8.43 -7.92 40.35
N THR A 489 7.81 -8.96 40.87
CA THR A 489 8.32 -9.73 42.04
C THR A 489 9.02 -11.02 41.64
N GLY A 490 8.88 -11.46 40.37
CA GLY A 490 9.58 -12.61 39.84
C GLY A 490 9.72 -12.56 38.32
N ILE A 491 10.79 -13.13 37.80
CA ILE A 491 11.06 -13.31 36.38
C ILE A 491 11.41 -14.77 36.16
N ALA A 492 10.63 -15.47 35.36
CA ALA A 492 10.98 -16.77 34.81
C ALA A 492 11.50 -16.53 33.39
N PRO A 493 12.80 -16.66 33.13
CA PRO A 493 13.35 -16.46 31.80
C PRO A 493 12.83 -17.50 30.83
N ALA A 494 12.79 -17.16 29.53
CA ALA A 494 12.47 -18.12 28.50
C ALA A 494 13.42 -19.35 28.61
N HIS A 495 12.86 -20.54 28.51
CA HIS A 495 13.62 -21.80 28.69
C HIS A 495 13.08 -22.90 27.79
N ALA A 496 13.85 -23.97 27.67
CA ALA A 496 13.41 -25.16 27.01
C ALA A 496 12.38 -25.92 27.89
N PRO A 497 11.28 -26.40 27.29
CA PRO A 497 10.31 -27.23 28.00
C PRO A 497 10.89 -28.59 28.34
N SER A 498 10.26 -29.32 29.24
CA SER A 498 10.53 -30.75 29.36
C SER A 498 9.99 -31.51 28.13
N PHE A 499 10.66 -32.60 27.75
CA PHE A 499 10.16 -33.43 26.65
C PHE A 499 8.72 -33.94 26.92
N ALA A 500 8.43 -34.32 28.15
CA ALA A 500 7.12 -34.83 28.53
C ALA A 500 5.99 -33.80 28.29
N ASP A 501 6.25 -32.56 28.68
CA ASP A 501 5.26 -31.48 28.52
C ASP A 501 5.11 -31.03 27.06
N TRP A 502 6.16 -31.22 26.24
CA TRP A 502 6.20 -30.71 24.86
C TRP A 502 6.04 -31.79 23.79
N LYS A 503 5.79 -33.04 24.18
CA LYS A 503 5.78 -34.22 23.31
C LYS A 503 4.85 -34.05 22.10
N SER A 504 3.68 -33.46 22.26
CA SER A 504 2.75 -33.24 21.16
C SER A 504 3.31 -32.26 20.13
N HIS A 505 3.94 -31.19 20.58
CA HIS A 505 4.59 -30.21 19.70
C HIS A 505 5.81 -30.82 18.98
N VAL A 506 6.60 -31.62 19.69
CA VAL A 506 7.72 -32.35 19.12
C VAL A 506 7.26 -33.34 18.05
N LEU A 507 6.12 -34.02 18.24
CA LEU A 507 5.53 -34.90 17.23
C LEU A 507 5.10 -34.12 15.99
N ASP A 508 4.49 -32.97 16.18
CA ASP A 508 4.07 -32.12 15.06
C ASP A 508 5.29 -31.60 14.29
N ASP A 509 6.31 -31.12 14.98
CA ASP A 509 7.57 -30.70 14.40
C ASP A 509 8.30 -31.81 13.66
N TYR A 510 8.32 -33.00 14.26
CA TYR A 510 8.88 -34.19 13.63
C TYR A 510 8.17 -34.52 12.32
N ARG A 511 6.83 -34.45 12.33
CA ARG A 511 6.02 -34.67 11.13
C ARG A 511 6.29 -33.61 10.06
N VAL A 512 6.41 -32.35 10.47
CA VAL A 512 6.74 -31.23 9.54
C VAL A 512 8.07 -31.49 8.86
N ASP A 513 9.07 -31.96 9.58
CA ASP A 513 10.40 -32.22 9.03
C ASP A 513 10.43 -33.50 8.17
N GLN A 514 9.66 -34.55 8.53
CA GLN A 514 9.68 -35.84 7.85
C GLN A 514 8.78 -35.91 6.62
N VAL A 515 7.66 -35.18 6.60
CA VAL A 515 6.69 -35.24 5.49
C VAL A 515 7.33 -34.91 4.14
N PRO A 516 8.09 -33.83 3.95
CA PRO A 516 8.72 -33.52 2.66
C PRO A 516 9.69 -34.63 2.22
N VAL A 517 10.48 -35.16 3.14
CA VAL A 517 11.47 -36.21 2.85
C VAL A 517 10.80 -37.49 2.41
N LEU A 518 9.75 -37.90 3.11
CA LEU A 518 9.00 -39.12 2.78
C LEU A 518 8.15 -38.94 1.52
N LEU A 519 7.59 -37.73 1.28
CA LEU A 519 6.85 -37.41 0.08
C LEU A 519 7.74 -37.52 -1.15
N SER A 520 8.91 -36.87 -1.10
CA SER A 520 9.89 -36.92 -2.18
C SER A 520 10.34 -38.36 -2.47
N LYS A 521 10.69 -39.09 -1.41
CA LYS A 521 11.08 -40.50 -1.56
C LYS A 521 9.98 -41.36 -2.18
N LYS A 522 8.77 -41.33 -1.62
CA LYS A 522 7.65 -42.12 -2.13
C LYS A 522 7.29 -41.74 -3.56
N THR A 523 7.28 -40.45 -3.88
CA THR A 523 7.00 -39.98 -5.26
C THR A 523 8.05 -40.49 -6.24
N LYS A 524 9.33 -40.49 -5.82
CA LYS A 524 10.43 -41.05 -6.62
C LYS A 524 10.28 -42.56 -6.79
N ASP A 525 10.04 -43.29 -5.71
CA ASP A 525 9.87 -44.73 -5.73
C ASP A 525 8.69 -45.14 -6.66
N LEU A 526 7.56 -44.41 -6.58
CA LEU A 526 6.42 -44.58 -7.47
C LEU A 526 6.79 -44.31 -8.95
N ALA A 527 7.52 -43.22 -9.22
CA ALA A 527 7.96 -42.89 -10.59
C ALA A 527 8.88 -43.98 -11.17
N ASP A 528 9.83 -44.47 -10.39
CA ASP A 528 10.78 -45.51 -10.79
C ASP A 528 10.03 -46.84 -11.03
N MET A 529 9.08 -47.19 -10.15
CA MET A 529 8.21 -48.37 -10.31
C MET A 529 7.33 -48.26 -11.56
N ALA A 530 6.69 -47.11 -11.78
CA ALA A 530 5.82 -46.89 -12.93
C ALA A 530 6.60 -46.98 -14.27
N LYS A 531 7.83 -46.44 -14.32
CA LYS A 531 8.72 -46.55 -15.46
C LYS A 531 9.16 -47.99 -15.71
N SER A 532 9.54 -48.73 -14.67
CA SER A 532 9.99 -50.12 -14.79
C SER A 532 8.88 -51.05 -15.27
N MET A 533 7.65 -50.83 -14.84
CA MET A 533 6.47 -51.57 -15.28
C MET A 533 5.88 -51.05 -16.59
N ASN A 534 6.31 -49.88 -17.06
CA ASN A 534 5.70 -49.11 -18.14
C ASN A 534 4.16 -48.91 -17.96
N ASP A 535 3.70 -48.91 -16.71
CA ASP A 535 2.29 -48.89 -16.32
C ASP A 535 2.09 -48.11 -15.01
N LEU A 536 1.58 -46.88 -15.14
CA LEU A 536 1.33 -46.01 -14.00
C LEU A 536 0.24 -46.56 -13.07
N ALA A 537 -0.81 -47.14 -13.65
CA ALA A 537 -1.96 -47.63 -12.88
C ALA A 537 -1.57 -48.83 -11.99
N LYS A 538 -0.78 -49.78 -12.53
CA LYS A 538 -0.26 -50.92 -11.75
C LYS A 538 0.68 -50.47 -10.64
N ALA A 539 1.59 -49.55 -10.95
CA ALA A 539 2.52 -49.02 -9.96
C ALA A 539 1.79 -48.29 -8.84
N ALA A 540 0.84 -47.42 -9.18
CA ALA A 540 0.03 -46.69 -8.20
C ALA A 540 -0.77 -47.62 -7.30
N LYS A 541 -1.37 -48.68 -7.87
CA LYS A 541 -2.09 -49.69 -7.09
C LYS A 541 -1.16 -50.42 -6.11
N ALA A 542 0.04 -50.72 -6.52
CA ALA A 542 1.04 -51.40 -5.67
C ALA A 542 1.51 -50.48 -4.53
N ASP A 543 1.62 -49.17 -4.75
CA ASP A 543 2.05 -48.17 -3.75
C ASP A 543 0.87 -47.61 -2.93
N GLY A 544 -0.39 -47.94 -3.27
CA GLY A 544 -1.60 -47.43 -2.62
C GLY A 544 -1.93 -45.99 -3.02
N ALA A 545 -1.37 -45.48 -4.12
CA ALA A 545 -1.64 -44.15 -4.63
C ALA A 545 -2.93 -44.11 -5.47
N THR A 546 -3.62 -42.97 -5.47
CA THR A 546 -4.85 -42.78 -6.24
C THR A 546 -4.51 -42.27 -7.64
N VAL A 547 -5.04 -42.96 -8.67
CA VAL A 547 -4.89 -42.52 -10.08
C VAL A 547 -6.12 -41.71 -10.47
N LYS A 548 -5.89 -40.57 -11.12
CA LYS A 548 -6.89 -39.68 -11.69
C LYS A 548 -6.52 -39.39 -13.15
N THR A 549 -7.51 -38.96 -13.94
CA THR A 549 -7.29 -38.54 -15.34
C THR A 549 -7.63 -37.06 -15.46
N SER A 550 -6.78 -36.30 -16.11
CA SER A 550 -7.03 -34.87 -16.39
C SER A 550 -7.98 -34.71 -17.57
N ASP A 551 -8.60 -33.55 -17.68
CA ASP A 551 -9.12 -33.05 -18.95
C ASP A 551 -7.96 -32.75 -19.91
N LEU A 552 -8.27 -32.34 -21.15
CA LEU A 552 -7.29 -31.85 -22.10
C LEU A 552 -6.90 -30.41 -21.70
N VAL A 553 -5.70 -30.21 -21.18
CA VAL A 553 -5.26 -28.94 -20.58
C VAL A 553 -4.04 -28.35 -21.30
N GLY A 554 -4.01 -27.03 -21.44
CA GLY A 554 -2.85 -26.26 -21.89
C GLY A 554 -1.96 -25.79 -20.73
N ASN A 555 -0.98 -24.92 -21.01
CA ASN A 555 -0.01 -24.42 -20.03
C ASN A 555 -0.67 -23.76 -18.80
N SER A 556 -1.71 -22.93 -18.98
CA SER A 556 -2.46 -22.28 -17.89
C SER A 556 -3.58 -23.16 -17.32
N GLY A 557 -3.66 -24.44 -17.74
CA GLY A 557 -4.70 -25.37 -17.28
C GLY A 557 -4.51 -25.74 -15.82
N GLN A 558 -5.61 -25.68 -15.05
CA GLN A 558 -5.63 -26.06 -13.64
C GLN A 558 -6.10 -27.51 -13.51
N VAL A 559 -5.34 -28.32 -12.80
CA VAL A 559 -5.67 -29.71 -12.51
C VAL A 559 -5.78 -29.91 -10.99
N PRO A 560 -6.83 -30.55 -10.49
CA PRO A 560 -6.96 -30.83 -9.05
C PRO A 560 -5.73 -31.57 -8.51
N ASP A 561 -5.31 -31.23 -7.27
CA ASP A 561 -4.13 -31.78 -6.58
C ASP A 561 -2.78 -31.51 -7.24
N PHE A 562 -2.77 -30.91 -8.43
CA PHE A 562 -1.60 -30.64 -9.21
C PHE A 562 -1.32 -29.13 -9.33
N GLY A 563 -2.36 -28.32 -9.54
CA GLY A 563 -2.25 -26.88 -9.78
C GLY A 563 -2.17 -26.52 -11.28
N GLU A 564 -1.53 -25.41 -11.59
CA GLU A 564 -1.32 -24.95 -12.97
C GLU A 564 -0.17 -25.75 -13.62
N VAL A 565 -0.53 -26.53 -14.64
CA VAL A 565 0.40 -27.51 -15.22
C VAL A 565 1.68 -26.88 -15.77
N GLY A 566 1.56 -25.74 -16.44
CA GLY A 566 2.72 -25.05 -17.01
C GLY A 566 3.66 -24.45 -15.99
N GLN A 567 3.18 -24.12 -14.79
CA GLN A 567 4.01 -23.62 -13.69
C GLN A 567 4.67 -24.76 -12.91
N VAL A 568 3.91 -25.82 -12.62
CA VAL A 568 4.36 -26.92 -11.77
C VAL A 568 5.25 -27.88 -12.54
N ALA A 569 4.90 -28.21 -13.77
CA ALA A 569 5.62 -29.22 -14.55
C ALA A 569 5.61 -28.92 -16.07
N PRO A 570 6.24 -27.83 -16.52
CA PRO A 570 6.28 -27.44 -17.93
C PRO A 570 6.85 -28.54 -18.85
N GLN A 571 7.74 -29.39 -18.33
CA GLN A 571 8.34 -30.51 -19.06
C GLN A 571 7.32 -31.54 -19.58
N LEU A 572 6.10 -31.60 -19.02
CA LEU A 572 5.05 -32.53 -19.47
C LEU A 572 4.62 -32.23 -20.91
N PHE A 573 4.68 -30.96 -21.33
CA PHE A 573 4.33 -30.56 -22.68
C PHE A 573 5.37 -30.99 -23.73
N ASP A 574 6.60 -31.34 -23.31
CA ASP A 574 7.65 -31.88 -24.21
C ASP A 574 7.59 -33.40 -24.31
N MET A 575 6.91 -34.08 -23.38
CA MET A 575 6.83 -35.53 -23.34
C MET A 575 5.95 -36.09 -24.47
N ASN A 576 6.29 -37.30 -24.90
CA ASN A 576 5.50 -38.04 -25.91
C ASN A 576 4.33 -38.77 -25.27
N VAL A 577 3.30 -39.09 -26.06
CA VAL A 577 2.20 -39.93 -25.64
C VAL A 577 2.72 -41.32 -25.22
N GLY A 578 2.23 -41.80 -24.07
CA GLY A 578 2.68 -43.03 -23.42
C GLY A 578 3.85 -42.86 -22.48
N ALA A 579 4.57 -41.74 -22.50
CA ALA A 579 5.72 -41.50 -21.63
C ALA A 579 5.25 -41.26 -20.18
N ILE A 580 6.07 -41.73 -19.20
CA ILE A 580 5.85 -41.56 -17.75
C ILE A 580 6.88 -40.57 -17.23
N SER A 581 6.40 -39.60 -16.45
CA SER A 581 7.23 -38.53 -15.89
C SER A 581 8.20 -39.02 -14.80
N GLY A 582 9.14 -38.17 -14.42
CA GLY A 582 9.79 -38.25 -13.12
C GLY A 582 8.85 -37.84 -11.98
N PRO A 583 9.35 -37.82 -10.74
CA PRO A 583 8.61 -37.29 -9.61
C PRO A 583 8.35 -35.80 -9.79
N ILE A 584 7.12 -35.36 -9.49
CA ILE A 584 6.70 -33.97 -9.51
C ILE A 584 6.16 -33.62 -8.13
N GLU A 585 6.65 -32.55 -7.52
CA GLU A 585 6.23 -32.12 -6.19
C GLU A 585 5.52 -30.77 -6.27
N THR A 586 4.32 -30.68 -5.69
CA THR A 586 3.49 -29.46 -5.66
C THR A 586 3.53 -28.76 -4.30
N GLY A 587 4.34 -29.24 -3.37
CA GLY A 587 4.41 -28.80 -1.97
C GLY A 587 3.38 -29.47 -1.06
N ARG A 588 2.22 -29.88 -1.58
CA ARG A 588 1.19 -30.64 -0.82
C ARG A 588 1.03 -32.07 -1.30
N THR A 589 1.39 -32.33 -2.54
CA THR A 589 1.28 -33.65 -3.15
C THR A 589 2.54 -34.00 -3.92
N GLY A 590 2.83 -35.28 -4.00
CA GLY A 590 3.76 -35.87 -4.96
C GLY A 590 2.96 -36.51 -6.07
N VAL A 591 3.36 -36.25 -7.32
CA VAL A 591 2.59 -36.69 -8.49
C VAL A 591 3.52 -37.35 -9.51
N VAL A 592 3.03 -38.44 -10.11
CA VAL A 592 3.65 -39.07 -11.29
C VAL A 592 2.61 -39.11 -12.41
N VAL A 593 3.03 -38.70 -13.61
CA VAL A 593 2.14 -38.48 -14.76
C VAL A 593 2.46 -39.46 -15.89
N LYS A 594 1.44 -39.95 -16.60
CA LYS A 594 1.54 -40.64 -17.87
C LYS A 594 0.75 -39.90 -18.93
N ILE A 595 1.39 -39.42 -19.98
CA ILE A 595 0.73 -38.71 -21.08
C ILE A 595 -0.14 -39.71 -21.87
N ILE A 596 -1.43 -39.43 -22.03
CA ILE A 596 -2.35 -40.29 -22.80
C ILE A 596 -2.81 -39.66 -24.10
N ASP A 597 -2.81 -38.34 -24.22
CA ASP A 597 -3.08 -37.60 -25.44
C ASP A 597 -2.27 -36.30 -25.50
N LYS A 598 -1.92 -35.87 -26.72
CA LYS A 598 -1.18 -34.64 -26.96
C LYS A 598 -1.66 -34.02 -28.26
N GLN A 599 -2.26 -32.85 -28.14
CA GLN A 599 -2.77 -32.09 -29.27
C GLN A 599 -1.90 -30.86 -29.52
N GLN A 600 -1.41 -30.76 -30.74
CA GLN A 600 -0.69 -29.58 -31.21
C GLN A 600 -1.64 -28.65 -31.97
N PRO A 601 -1.43 -27.32 -31.92
CA PRO A 601 -2.18 -26.40 -32.74
C PRO A 601 -1.94 -26.70 -34.23
N THR A 602 -2.96 -26.52 -35.04
CA THR A 602 -2.87 -26.72 -36.50
C THR A 602 -2.09 -25.59 -37.18
N ASP A 603 -1.56 -25.83 -38.37
CA ASP A 603 -0.90 -24.76 -39.14
C ASP A 603 -1.87 -23.62 -39.48
N ALA A 604 -3.17 -23.89 -39.60
CA ALA A 604 -4.21 -22.88 -39.79
C ALA A 604 -4.34 -22.00 -38.51
N ASP A 605 -4.29 -22.59 -37.32
CA ASP A 605 -4.31 -21.84 -36.03
C ASP A 605 -3.08 -20.95 -35.90
N ILE A 606 -1.91 -21.50 -36.29
CA ILE A 606 -0.65 -20.75 -36.27
C ILE A 606 -0.72 -19.58 -37.24
N ALA A 607 -1.19 -19.80 -38.47
CA ALA A 607 -1.30 -18.73 -39.46
C ALA A 607 -2.27 -17.62 -39.02
N LYS A 608 -3.39 -18.00 -38.43
CA LYS A 608 -4.40 -17.05 -37.95
C LYS A 608 -3.88 -16.13 -36.83
N ASN A 609 -3.03 -16.66 -35.97
CA ASN A 609 -2.54 -15.91 -34.77
C ASN A 609 -1.07 -15.48 -34.95
N PHE A 610 -0.50 -15.61 -36.11
CA PHE A 610 0.93 -15.38 -36.37
C PHE A 610 1.34 -13.95 -36.02
N ASP A 611 0.65 -12.96 -36.59
CA ASP A 611 0.98 -11.55 -36.37
C ASP A 611 0.84 -11.14 -34.91
N GLN A 612 -0.21 -11.58 -34.24
CA GLN A 612 -0.40 -11.30 -32.81
C GLN A 612 0.73 -11.91 -31.95
N THR A 613 1.11 -13.17 -32.26
CA THR A 613 2.19 -13.85 -31.52
C THR A 613 3.54 -13.19 -31.78
N ARG A 614 3.78 -12.78 -33.04
CA ARG A 614 5.00 -12.05 -33.43
C ARG A 614 5.09 -10.73 -32.67
N ASP A 615 4.01 -9.96 -32.64
CA ASP A 615 3.99 -8.64 -31.98
C ASP A 615 4.19 -8.78 -30.46
N GLN A 616 3.55 -9.77 -29.83
CA GLN A 616 3.76 -10.07 -28.41
C GLN A 616 5.21 -10.49 -28.12
N LEU A 617 5.76 -11.40 -28.91
CA LEU A 617 7.13 -11.88 -28.73
C LEU A 617 8.16 -10.76 -29.00
N LEU A 618 7.88 -9.90 -29.98
CA LEU A 618 8.71 -8.73 -30.28
C LEU A 618 8.71 -7.73 -29.13
N GLU A 619 7.55 -7.44 -28.54
CA GLU A 619 7.44 -6.58 -27.36
C GLU A 619 8.16 -7.19 -26.14
N GLU A 620 8.02 -8.48 -25.90
CA GLU A 620 8.74 -9.18 -24.84
C GLU A 620 10.26 -9.06 -25.00
N ARG A 621 10.76 -9.33 -26.21
CA ARG A 621 12.19 -9.22 -26.53
C ARG A 621 12.71 -7.79 -26.43
N ARG A 622 11.91 -6.80 -26.85
CA ARG A 622 12.24 -5.38 -26.69
C ARG A 622 12.32 -4.99 -25.22
N ASN A 623 11.37 -5.42 -24.41
CA ASN A 623 11.36 -5.16 -22.98
C ASN A 623 12.55 -5.83 -22.27
N GLU A 624 12.89 -7.07 -22.65
CA GLU A 624 14.07 -7.77 -22.13
C GLU A 624 15.36 -7.02 -22.49
N ALA A 625 15.54 -6.68 -23.76
CA ALA A 625 16.71 -5.95 -24.25
C ALA A 625 16.85 -4.59 -23.55
N PHE A 626 15.75 -3.87 -23.38
CA PHE A 626 15.74 -2.59 -22.66
C PHE A 626 16.02 -2.76 -21.17
N SER A 627 15.49 -3.80 -20.53
CA SER A 627 15.76 -4.12 -19.12
C SER A 627 17.24 -4.43 -18.87
N VAL A 628 17.88 -5.21 -19.77
CA VAL A 628 19.32 -5.49 -19.72
C VAL A 628 20.13 -4.21 -19.87
N PHE A 629 19.78 -3.36 -20.84
CA PHE A 629 20.40 -2.06 -21.01
C PHE A 629 20.28 -1.19 -19.76
N MET A 630 19.07 -1.05 -19.20
CA MET A 630 18.82 -0.27 -17.99
C MET A 630 19.62 -0.78 -16.79
N SER A 631 19.64 -2.11 -16.61
CA SER A 631 20.42 -2.73 -15.53
C SER A 631 21.91 -2.45 -15.68
N GLY A 632 22.42 -2.49 -16.92
CA GLY A 632 23.80 -2.19 -17.25
C GLY A 632 24.20 -0.77 -16.90
N ILE A 633 23.44 0.23 -17.39
CA ILE A 633 23.72 1.65 -17.11
C ILE A 633 23.56 1.99 -15.63
N PHE A 634 22.53 1.46 -14.98
CA PHE A 634 22.28 1.71 -13.55
C PHE A 634 23.42 1.16 -12.67
N ASN A 635 23.92 -0.04 -12.98
CA ASN A 635 25.06 -0.63 -12.31
C ASN A 635 26.35 0.17 -12.56
N ASP A 636 26.57 0.70 -13.78
CA ASP A 636 27.69 1.58 -14.09
C ASP A 636 27.64 2.89 -13.26
N TYR A 637 26.45 3.49 -13.17
CA TYR A 637 26.26 4.69 -12.35
C TYR A 637 26.53 4.42 -10.86
N LYS A 638 26.08 3.27 -10.34
CA LYS A 638 26.38 2.85 -8.95
C LYS A 638 27.87 2.64 -8.73
N LYS A 639 28.53 1.87 -9.60
CA LYS A 639 29.97 1.57 -9.49
C LYS A 639 30.83 2.85 -9.54
N LYS A 640 30.44 3.82 -10.35
CA LYS A 640 31.14 5.12 -10.47
C LYS A 640 30.76 6.14 -9.40
N GLY A 641 29.90 5.77 -8.43
CA GLY A 641 29.43 6.65 -7.36
C GLY A 641 28.64 7.86 -7.87
N ARG A 642 27.95 7.71 -9.01
CA ARG A 642 27.13 8.75 -9.65
C ARG A 642 25.72 8.84 -9.09
N ILE A 643 25.30 7.87 -8.26
CA ILE A 643 24.04 7.89 -7.54
C ILE A 643 24.34 8.01 -6.06
N ARG A 644 23.76 9.03 -5.41
CA ARG A 644 23.83 9.22 -3.96
C ARG A 644 22.40 9.24 -3.42
N THR A 645 22.07 8.32 -2.53
CA THR A 645 20.76 8.24 -1.87
C THR A 645 20.88 8.61 -0.40
N ASN A 646 19.87 9.32 0.12
CA ASN A 646 19.72 9.64 1.54
C ASN A 646 18.91 8.58 2.30
N ALA A 647 18.58 7.47 1.66
CA ALA A 647 17.81 6.41 2.31
C ALA A 647 18.51 5.96 3.59
N LYS A 648 17.90 6.20 4.74
CA LYS A 648 18.30 5.56 6.00
C LYS A 648 18.24 4.04 5.77
N PRO A 649 19.30 3.29 6.13
CA PRO A 649 19.21 1.83 6.05
C PRO A 649 18.02 1.37 6.88
N GLN A 650 17.17 0.53 6.31
CA GLN A 650 16.10 -0.13 7.03
C GLN A 650 16.71 -0.89 8.21
N GLN A 651 16.45 -0.46 9.42
CA GLN A 651 16.40 -1.38 10.54
C GLN A 651 15.14 -2.21 10.34
N VAL A 652 15.31 -3.43 9.82
CA VAL A 652 14.25 -4.44 9.85
C VAL A 652 14.01 -4.73 11.33
N PRO A 653 12.82 -4.46 11.88
CA PRO A 653 12.55 -4.87 13.25
C PRO A 653 12.48 -6.39 13.28
N GLY A 654 13.46 -7.04 13.88
CA GLY A 654 13.45 -8.45 14.21
C GLY A 654 14.20 -9.38 13.22
N MET A 655 15.50 -9.21 13.09
CA MET A 655 16.46 -10.31 12.92
C MET A 655 17.40 -10.33 14.10
#